data_cbf8843a36d28add2fd800216aabe233
#
_entry.id   cbf8843a36d28add2fd800216aabe233
#
_cell.length_a   1.000
_cell.length_b   1.000
_cell.length_c   1.000
_cell.angle_alpha   90.00
_cell.angle_beta   90.00
_cell.angle_gamma   90.00
#
_symmetry.space_group_name_H-M   'P 1'
#
loop_
_entity.id
_entity.type
_entity.pdbx_description
1 polymer ?
#
loop_
_entity_poly.entity_id
_entity_poly.type
_entity_poly.pdbx_seq_one_letter_code
_entity_poly.pdbx_strand_id
1 'polypeptide(L)'
;MPTVLRWLCLAGIVASATVRADLQLDLNSDGLSAPQRQASQQLLDEALAALPPSFIQRLDRRVEVTWADDLPDNAYGRATRIDALDLNRALLPALADGSAASEKTHRPHGTVRRELLATVLHELTHLYDRARWRTAAERSQQFRCGLAASSTGLVGQRGECRGQVARRFSLSDDPRLLDLAGWPQQVGRRGAREAENHQAARSPDLYELSNPREFVAVNMEYFLLDPAFACRRPALYRYLRQHFGWAPAQQAECGKDLAYLNAGRDFGRQPLGRLDPERVYEVDYLFAEANDNWVSRWGHSMLRLVICAPGRPRGPDCRLDLDQHLVLSYRAFVGDVQLSSWDGLTGAYPSRLFVLPLSQVIDEYTKVEMRSLASVPLKLDREQVEQLVERAAEMHWSYDGDYWFLSNNCAVETLKLLRSGTGDPRLSDLDSIMPNGLLALLEGRGVADPEPLRDPREALRLGYRFDSFRDRYQAMFSIARERLKLPQADVETWLDLPGDQRRPWIANADLRASAALLLLEQAAMRKQMLLAQDELKRRYLDSRETLGNAEFSKAGGTLEQILANSGFLSRPADMLEGGYGLPQTSEWQRLEAESSNRQLKLRGLTDDLDRELHQLIDPRILAELDAVQLNLDQLSAHLRQLHKDAGGIELP
;
A
#
# COMPACT_ATOMS: atom_id res chain seq x y z
N MET A 1 87.53 20.75 -19.47
CA MET A 1 87.30 20.09 -18.18
C MET A 1 86.44 21.02 -17.31
N PRO A 2 85.20 20.70 -17.01
CA PRO A 2 84.62 21.08 -15.74
C PRO A 2 83.91 19.92 -15.08
N THR A 3 84.04 19.87 -13.77
CA THR A 3 83.58 18.98 -12.79
C THR A 3 82.05 19.10 -12.58
N VAL A 4 81.33 17.96 -12.70
CA VAL A 4 79.88 17.86 -12.43
C VAL A 4 79.68 17.58 -10.94
N LEU A 5 79.03 18.51 -10.25
CA LEU A 5 78.62 18.37 -8.85
C LEU A 5 77.23 17.70 -8.79
N ARG A 6 77.16 16.45 -8.32
CA ARG A 6 75.91 15.72 -8.08
C ARG A 6 75.25 16.17 -6.75
N TRP A 7 74.10 16.80 -6.84
CA TRP A 7 73.21 17.00 -5.71
C TRP A 7 72.32 15.76 -5.52
N LEU A 8 72.47 15.10 -4.39
CA LEU A 8 71.59 14.09 -3.91
C LEU A 8 70.44 14.78 -3.13
N CYS A 9 69.24 14.87 -3.74
CA CYS A 9 68.03 15.22 -3.02
C CYS A 9 67.52 13.95 -2.32
N LEU A 10 67.69 13.85 -1.00
CA LEU A 10 66.94 12.93 -0.15
C LEU A 10 65.48 13.44 -0.06
N ALA A 11 64.60 12.85 -0.82
CA ALA A 11 63.16 13.02 -0.63
C ALA A 11 62.75 12.15 0.55
N GLY A 12 62.65 12.74 1.73
CA GLY A 12 62.00 12.13 2.90
C GLY A 12 60.50 11.94 2.60
N ILE A 13 60.10 10.73 2.29
CA ILE A 13 58.69 10.35 2.30
C ILE A 13 58.23 10.36 3.74
N VAL A 14 57.66 11.48 4.19
CA VAL A 14 56.84 11.54 5.40
C VAL A 14 55.55 10.79 5.04
N ALA A 15 55.51 9.52 5.36
CA ALA A 15 54.26 8.79 5.42
C ALA A 15 53.42 9.43 6.53
N SER A 16 52.57 10.39 6.16
CA SER A 16 51.53 10.87 7.00
C SER A 16 50.61 9.67 7.25
N ALA A 17 50.82 8.96 8.35
CA ALA A 17 49.83 8.07 8.91
C ALA A 17 48.61 8.98 9.17
N THR A 18 47.61 8.93 8.30
CA THR A 18 46.30 9.46 8.58
C THR A 18 45.83 8.66 9.82
N VAL A 19 45.95 9.28 10.99
CA VAL A 19 45.25 8.82 12.18
C VAL A 19 43.78 8.87 11.78
N ARG A 20 43.21 7.72 11.41
CA ARG A 20 41.78 7.59 11.30
C ARG A 20 41.30 7.70 12.74
N ALA A 21 40.70 8.84 13.06
CA ALA A 21 39.91 8.93 14.27
C ALA A 21 38.65 8.11 13.97
N ASP A 22 38.38 7.11 14.79
CA ASP A 22 37.18 6.29 14.74
C ASP A 22 36.29 6.69 15.92
N LEU A 23 35.00 6.37 15.86
CA LEU A 23 34.09 6.55 17.00
C LEU A 23 34.64 5.85 18.25
N GLN A 24 34.76 6.59 19.35
CA GLN A 24 35.16 6.09 20.65
C GLN A 24 34.06 6.40 21.67
N LEU A 25 33.70 5.41 22.49
CA LEU A 25 32.77 5.58 23.61
C LEU A 25 33.57 5.60 24.89
N ASP A 26 33.67 6.75 25.51
CA ASP A 26 34.45 7.00 26.74
C ASP A 26 33.51 6.92 27.93
N LEU A 27 33.56 5.83 28.72
CA LEU A 27 32.77 5.68 29.93
C LEU A 27 33.28 6.59 31.02
N ASN A 28 32.44 7.49 31.50
CA ASN A 28 32.69 8.20 32.73
C ASN A 28 32.55 7.24 33.92
N SER A 29 33.68 6.86 34.51
CA SER A 29 33.76 5.83 35.55
C SER A 29 33.66 6.38 36.96
N ASP A 30 33.43 7.69 37.14
CA ASP A 30 33.34 8.32 38.44
C ASP A 30 32.19 7.75 39.27
N GLY A 31 32.51 7.29 40.48
CA GLY A 31 31.52 6.69 41.38
C GLY A 31 31.04 5.30 41.02
N LEU A 32 31.62 4.65 39.99
CA LEU A 32 31.25 3.26 39.58
C LEU A 32 32.14 2.23 40.30
N SER A 33 31.53 1.16 40.81
CA SER A 33 32.23 -0.02 41.29
C SER A 33 32.92 -0.80 40.15
N ALA A 34 33.86 -1.70 40.45
CA ALA A 34 34.54 -2.49 39.44
C ALA A 34 33.58 -3.36 38.58
N PRO A 35 32.57 -4.08 39.13
CA PRO A 35 31.56 -4.80 38.34
C PRO A 35 30.73 -3.87 37.44
N GLN A 36 30.32 -2.70 37.93
CA GLN A 36 29.57 -1.72 37.17
C GLN A 36 30.36 -1.20 35.96
N ARG A 37 31.65 -0.84 36.17
CA ARG A 37 32.53 -0.44 35.08
C ARG A 37 32.68 -1.54 34.01
N GLN A 38 32.90 -2.77 34.45
CA GLN A 38 33.10 -3.91 33.55
C GLN A 38 31.84 -4.17 32.73
N ALA A 39 30.67 -4.23 33.36
CA ALA A 39 29.40 -4.47 32.68
C ALA A 39 29.04 -3.33 31.70
N SER A 40 29.29 -2.06 32.10
CA SER A 40 29.09 -0.91 31.22
C SER A 40 30.03 -0.96 30.02
N GLN A 41 31.31 -1.25 30.22
CA GLN A 41 32.28 -1.36 29.10
C GLN A 41 31.89 -2.47 28.13
N GLN A 42 31.45 -3.64 28.62
CA GLN A 42 30.97 -4.73 27.77
C GLN A 42 29.75 -4.32 26.94
N LEU A 43 28.80 -3.55 27.50
CA LEU A 43 27.65 -3.03 26.77
C LEU A 43 28.08 -2.07 25.66
N LEU A 44 29.02 -1.18 25.93
CA LEU A 44 29.52 -0.21 24.96
C LEU A 44 30.35 -0.88 23.87
N ASP A 45 31.17 -1.86 24.21
CA ASP A 45 31.97 -2.66 23.24
C ASP A 45 31.04 -3.46 22.30
N GLU A 46 29.95 -4.02 22.83
CA GLU A 46 28.93 -4.73 22.05
C GLU A 46 28.20 -3.76 21.12
N ALA A 47 27.85 -2.56 21.58
CA ALA A 47 27.23 -1.54 20.75
C ALA A 47 28.16 -1.12 19.58
N LEU A 48 29.44 -0.87 19.85
CA LEU A 48 30.42 -0.57 18.80
C LEU A 48 30.59 -1.69 17.79
N ALA A 49 30.62 -2.95 18.27
CA ALA A 49 30.77 -4.12 17.41
C ALA A 49 29.53 -4.35 16.50
N ALA A 50 28.35 -3.88 16.91
CA ALA A 50 27.13 -3.97 16.13
C ALA A 50 27.03 -2.93 15.02
N LEU A 51 27.78 -1.82 15.09
CA LEU A 51 27.69 -0.71 14.15
C LEU A 51 28.38 -0.99 12.80
N PRO A 52 27.84 -0.48 11.68
CA PRO A 52 28.52 -0.54 10.39
C PRO A 52 29.88 0.16 10.44
N PRO A 53 30.95 -0.37 9.82
CA PRO A 53 32.26 0.29 9.77
C PRO A 53 32.17 1.73 9.21
N SER A 54 31.33 1.93 8.19
CA SER A 54 31.11 3.26 7.61
C SER A 54 30.39 4.24 8.56
N PHE A 55 29.57 3.76 9.49
CA PHE A 55 28.96 4.55 10.55
C PHE A 55 30.04 5.07 11.51
N ILE A 56 30.89 4.16 12.01
CA ILE A 56 32.00 4.45 12.95
C ILE A 56 32.94 5.49 12.32
N GLN A 57 33.38 5.27 11.08
CA GLN A 57 34.29 6.18 10.36
C GLN A 57 33.70 7.56 10.09
N ARG A 58 32.38 7.64 9.83
CA ARG A 58 31.72 8.92 9.50
C ARG A 58 31.35 9.73 10.73
N LEU A 59 31.02 9.08 11.82
CA LEU A 59 30.74 9.78 13.07
C LEU A 59 32.01 10.38 13.68
N ASP A 60 33.15 9.70 13.57
CA ASP A 60 34.53 10.19 13.84
C ASP A 60 34.62 11.16 15.03
N ARG A 61 34.30 10.67 16.23
CA ARG A 61 34.32 11.48 17.45
C ARG A 61 34.42 10.62 18.70
N ARG A 62 34.76 11.28 19.80
CA ARG A 62 34.61 10.72 21.15
C ARG A 62 33.23 11.10 21.67
N VAL A 63 32.55 10.13 22.25
CA VAL A 63 31.26 10.30 22.93
C VAL A 63 31.44 9.90 24.37
N GLU A 64 31.24 10.86 25.28
CA GLU A 64 31.23 10.59 26.70
C GLU A 64 29.93 9.87 27.08
N VAL A 65 30.05 8.76 27.81
CA VAL A 65 28.89 8.00 28.30
C VAL A 65 28.83 8.08 29.81
N THR A 66 27.73 8.61 30.31
CA THR A 66 27.54 8.84 31.77
C THR A 66 26.30 8.12 32.26
N TRP A 67 26.35 7.54 33.43
CA TRP A 67 25.19 7.04 34.17
C TRP A 67 24.56 8.18 34.97
N ALA A 68 23.41 8.69 34.53
CA ALA A 68 22.74 9.87 35.09
C ALA A 68 21.60 9.47 36.02
N ASP A 69 21.46 10.23 37.12
CA ASP A 69 20.42 10.04 38.15
C ASP A 69 19.14 10.84 37.87
N ASP A 70 19.16 11.74 36.89
CA ASP A 70 18.07 12.68 36.57
C ASP A 70 17.14 12.21 35.43
N LEU A 71 17.32 10.99 34.94
CA LEU A 71 16.43 10.42 33.94
C LEU A 71 15.15 9.87 34.59
N PRO A 72 13.99 10.08 33.96
CA PRO A 72 12.73 9.47 34.41
C PRO A 72 12.78 7.95 34.28
N ASP A 73 11.99 7.24 35.11
CA ASP A 73 11.99 5.78 35.19
C ASP A 73 11.69 5.08 33.84
N ASN A 74 10.95 5.75 32.97
CA ASN A 74 10.60 5.24 31.65
C ASN A 74 11.64 5.56 30.56
N ALA A 75 12.70 6.32 30.84
CA ALA A 75 13.78 6.63 29.92
C ALA A 75 15.02 5.79 30.23
N TYR A 76 15.54 5.06 29.25
CA TYR A 76 16.75 4.24 29.39
C TYR A 76 18.03 5.03 29.10
N GLY A 77 17.93 6.09 28.28
CA GLY A 77 19.03 7.01 27.96
C GLY A 77 18.57 8.22 27.18
N ARG A 78 19.50 9.12 26.91
CA ARG A 78 19.32 10.30 26.05
C ARG A 78 20.65 10.81 25.50
N ALA A 79 20.66 11.35 24.27
CA ALA A 79 21.79 12.14 23.77
C ALA A 79 21.65 13.58 24.18
N THR A 80 22.47 14.02 25.15
CA THR A 80 22.39 15.38 25.71
C THR A 80 23.08 16.43 24.87
N ARG A 81 24.15 16.06 24.16
CA ARG A 81 24.97 16.94 23.32
C ARG A 81 25.36 16.20 22.02
N ILE A 82 26.18 16.85 21.21
CA ILE A 82 26.74 16.26 20.00
C ILE A 82 27.71 15.11 20.32
N ASP A 83 28.23 15.07 21.55
CA ASP A 83 29.34 14.24 22.02
C ASP A 83 29.09 13.62 23.40
N ALA A 84 27.85 13.57 23.87
CA ALA A 84 27.52 13.01 25.18
C ALA A 84 26.20 12.21 25.16
N LEU A 85 26.22 11.08 25.87
CA LEU A 85 25.12 10.14 26.03
C LEU A 85 24.94 9.80 27.50
N ASP A 86 23.74 10.03 28.05
CA ASP A 86 23.38 9.63 29.40
C ASP A 86 22.58 8.33 29.38
N LEU A 87 22.92 7.40 30.27
CA LEU A 87 22.16 6.17 30.55
C LEU A 87 21.54 6.25 31.93
N ASN A 88 20.36 5.67 32.11
CA ASN A 88 19.64 5.72 33.38
C ASN A 88 20.34 4.89 34.45
N ARG A 89 20.84 5.53 35.49
CA ARG A 89 21.59 4.92 36.59
C ARG A 89 20.78 3.89 37.38
N ALA A 90 19.46 4.00 37.40
CA ALA A 90 18.58 3.03 38.05
C ALA A 90 18.72 1.61 37.48
N LEU A 91 19.14 1.48 36.19
CA LEU A 91 19.30 0.21 35.50
C LEU A 91 20.70 -0.43 35.68
N LEU A 92 21.66 0.34 36.22
CA LEU A 92 23.05 -0.07 36.36
C LEU A 92 23.26 -1.27 37.32
N PRO A 93 22.56 -1.37 38.46
CA PRO A 93 22.68 -2.52 39.34
C PRO A 93 22.33 -3.84 38.66
N ALA A 94 21.21 -3.88 37.95
CA ALA A 94 20.76 -5.07 37.21
C ALA A 94 21.71 -5.44 36.03
N LEU A 95 22.32 -4.43 35.41
CA LEU A 95 23.33 -4.66 34.38
C LEU A 95 24.59 -5.27 35.01
N ALA A 96 25.04 -4.77 36.17
CA ALA A 96 26.27 -5.19 36.82
C ALA A 96 26.23 -6.59 37.45
N ASP A 97 25.07 -6.99 37.97
CA ASP A 97 24.87 -8.34 38.53
C ASP A 97 24.43 -9.39 37.51
N GLY A 98 24.17 -8.97 36.27
CA GLY A 98 23.74 -9.79 35.15
C GLY A 98 22.25 -10.11 35.09
N SER A 99 21.43 -9.69 36.06
CA SER A 99 19.98 -9.93 36.09
C SER A 99 19.25 -9.24 34.93
N ALA A 100 19.76 -8.11 34.42
CA ALA A 100 19.23 -7.38 33.27
C ALA A 100 19.05 -8.27 32.00
N ALA A 101 19.82 -9.36 31.86
CA ALA A 101 19.71 -10.26 30.71
C ALA A 101 18.42 -11.10 30.72
N SER A 102 17.87 -11.38 31.89
CA SER A 102 16.64 -12.18 32.07
C SER A 102 15.43 -11.33 32.51
N GLU A 103 15.66 -10.13 33.05
CA GLU A 103 14.61 -9.22 33.50
C GLU A 103 13.79 -8.72 32.33
N LYS A 104 12.49 -9.08 32.33
CA LYS A 104 11.56 -8.73 31.25
C LYS A 104 11.07 -7.29 31.38
N THR A 105 10.89 -6.65 30.24
CA THR A 105 10.29 -5.32 30.12
C THR A 105 9.04 -5.37 29.25
N HIS A 106 8.19 -4.35 29.32
CA HIS A 106 7.09 -4.13 28.39
C HIS A 106 7.55 -3.38 27.13
N ARG A 107 8.83 -3.11 26.99
CA ARG A 107 9.43 -2.44 25.84
C ARG A 107 9.70 -3.43 24.69
N PRO A 108 9.88 -2.92 23.45
CA PRO A 108 9.95 -3.74 22.24
C PRO A 108 11.04 -4.82 22.23
N HIS A 109 12.22 -4.58 22.82
CA HIS A 109 13.34 -5.53 22.79
C HIS A 109 13.28 -6.57 23.90
N GLY A 110 12.38 -6.44 24.87
CA GLY A 110 11.92 -7.50 25.77
C GLY A 110 12.74 -7.76 27.02
N THR A 111 14.02 -7.39 27.11
CA THR A 111 14.83 -7.51 28.34
C THR A 111 15.59 -6.23 28.63
N VAL A 112 15.80 -5.90 29.93
CA VAL A 112 16.49 -4.68 30.35
C VAL A 112 17.85 -4.52 29.65
N ARG A 113 18.65 -5.58 29.56
CA ARG A 113 19.96 -5.53 28.90
C ARG A 113 19.85 -5.22 27.41
N ARG A 114 18.89 -5.83 26.72
CA ARG A 114 18.70 -5.62 25.29
C ARG A 114 18.15 -4.22 24.99
N GLU A 115 17.27 -3.72 25.86
CA GLU A 115 16.78 -2.32 25.79
C GLU A 115 17.91 -1.31 26.00
N LEU A 116 18.82 -1.57 26.95
CA LEU A 116 20.00 -0.71 27.15
C LEU A 116 20.90 -0.70 25.92
N LEU A 117 21.16 -1.86 25.30
CA LEU A 117 21.93 -1.94 24.07
C LEU A 117 21.24 -1.20 22.92
N ALA A 118 19.92 -1.41 22.74
CA ALA A 118 19.10 -0.69 21.76
C ALA A 118 19.15 0.81 22.00
N THR A 119 19.04 1.26 23.25
CA THR A 119 19.13 2.69 23.62
C THR A 119 20.47 3.30 23.24
N VAL A 120 21.60 2.62 23.51
CA VAL A 120 22.92 3.12 23.08
C VAL A 120 22.98 3.28 21.57
N LEU A 121 22.49 2.28 20.81
CA LEU A 121 22.46 2.33 19.34
C LEU A 121 21.52 3.42 18.81
N HIS A 122 20.37 3.61 19.46
CA HIS A 122 19.42 4.69 19.19
C HIS A 122 20.05 6.07 19.30
N GLU A 123 20.65 6.34 20.43
CA GLU A 123 21.26 7.66 20.71
C GLU A 123 22.49 7.92 19.83
N LEU A 124 23.30 6.89 19.54
CA LEU A 124 24.39 7.00 18.57
C LEU A 124 23.86 7.29 17.17
N THR A 125 22.70 6.76 16.82
CA THR A 125 22.03 7.05 15.55
C THR A 125 21.62 8.52 15.47
N HIS A 126 21.09 9.10 16.53
CA HIS A 126 20.82 10.53 16.59
C HIS A 126 22.09 11.38 16.40
N LEU A 127 23.21 10.97 17.00
CA LEU A 127 24.49 11.65 16.80
C LEU A 127 24.95 11.55 15.35
N TYR A 128 24.83 10.38 14.75
CA TYR A 128 25.17 10.16 13.34
C TYR A 128 24.29 11.01 12.41
N ASP A 129 22.98 11.05 12.62
CA ASP A 129 22.02 11.82 11.83
C ASP A 129 22.33 13.33 11.90
N ARG A 130 22.71 13.85 13.09
CA ARG A 130 23.12 15.25 13.31
C ARG A 130 24.48 15.59 12.69
N ALA A 131 25.33 14.63 12.40
CA ALA A 131 26.66 14.85 11.84
C ALA A 131 26.65 15.48 10.43
N ARG A 132 25.46 15.58 9.80
CA ARG A 132 25.24 16.25 8.50
C ARG A 132 26.20 15.73 7.41
N TRP A 133 26.33 14.43 7.36
CA TRP A 133 27.15 13.80 6.32
C TRP A 133 26.54 14.05 4.92
N ARG A 134 27.40 14.37 3.93
CA ARG A 134 26.98 14.69 2.58
C ARG A 134 27.86 14.03 1.56
N THR A 135 27.26 13.42 0.55
CA THR A 135 27.95 12.96 -0.64
C THR A 135 28.45 14.14 -1.49
N ALA A 136 29.37 13.89 -2.40
CA ALA A 136 29.83 14.91 -3.36
C ALA A 136 28.66 15.39 -4.25
N ALA A 137 27.75 14.50 -4.64
CA ALA A 137 26.56 14.82 -5.43
C ALA A 137 25.60 15.75 -4.66
N GLU A 138 25.33 15.46 -3.39
CA GLU A 138 24.47 16.28 -2.52
C GLU A 138 25.06 17.66 -2.28
N ARG A 139 26.37 17.76 -2.04
CA ARG A 139 27.05 19.06 -1.94
C ARG A 139 26.90 19.88 -3.22
N SER A 140 27.08 19.25 -4.38
CA SER A 140 26.91 19.90 -5.68
C SER A 140 25.47 20.36 -5.91
N GLN A 141 24.50 19.53 -5.56
CA GLN A 141 23.07 19.88 -5.66
C GLN A 141 22.71 21.04 -4.74
N GLN A 142 23.13 21.00 -3.49
CA GLN A 142 22.88 22.07 -2.52
C GLN A 142 23.48 23.42 -3.00
N PHE A 143 24.69 23.38 -3.54
CA PHE A 143 25.34 24.57 -4.07
C PHE A 143 24.56 25.16 -5.25
N ARG A 144 24.14 24.32 -6.22
CA ARG A 144 23.32 24.77 -7.36
C ARG A 144 22.00 25.35 -6.93
N CYS A 145 21.31 24.66 -6.00
CA CYS A 145 20.00 25.08 -5.52
C CYS A 145 20.09 26.33 -4.62
N GLY A 146 21.14 26.48 -3.84
CA GLY A 146 21.42 27.68 -3.06
C GLY A 146 21.66 28.92 -3.93
N LEU A 147 22.43 28.78 -5.01
CA LEU A 147 22.63 29.85 -6.01
C LEU A 147 21.32 30.21 -6.70
N ALA A 148 20.51 29.21 -7.11
CA ALA A 148 19.21 29.45 -7.73
C ALA A 148 18.25 30.18 -6.77
N ALA A 149 18.22 29.82 -5.49
CA ALA A 149 17.37 30.46 -4.48
C ALA A 149 17.78 31.92 -4.22
N SER A 150 19.08 32.22 -4.25
CA SER A 150 19.58 33.59 -4.05
C SER A 150 19.31 34.51 -5.23
N SER A 151 19.15 33.97 -6.46
CA SER A 151 18.93 34.75 -7.67
C SER A 151 17.46 34.91 -8.04
N THR A 152 16.62 33.92 -7.77
CA THR A 152 15.20 33.91 -8.22
C THR A 152 14.19 33.92 -7.06
N GLY A 153 14.66 33.83 -5.82
CA GLY A 153 13.83 33.62 -4.66
C GLY A 153 13.19 32.21 -4.65
N LEU A 154 12.20 32.02 -3.78
CA LEU A 154 11.47 30.75 -3.67
C LEU A 154 10.48 30.52 -4.83
N VAL A 155 10.07 31.57 -5.50
CA VAL A 155 9.12 31.55 -6.63
C VAL A 155 9.92 31.35 -7.92
N GLY A 156 9.63 30.30 -8.67
CA GLY A 156 10.31 30.00 -9.95
C GLY A 156 11.50 29.04 -9.84
N GLN A 157 11.77 28.46 -8.66
CA GLN A 157 12.80 27.43 -8.53
C GLN A 157 12.55 26.23 -9.45
N ARG A 158 13.63 25.72 -10.06
CA ARG A 158 13.60 24.46 -10.82
C ARG A 158 13.05 23.33 -9.96
N GLY A 159 12.34 22.38 -10.56
CA GLY A 159 11.72 21.25 -9.85
C GLY A 159 12.70 20.49 -8.95
N GLU A 160 13.94 20.28 -9.44
CA GLU A 160 15.02 19.60 -8.71
C GLU A 160 15.48 20.32 -7.44
N CYS A 161 15.26 21.64 -7.33
CA CYS A 161 15.67 22.44 -6.19
C CYS A 161 14.56 22.72 -5.17
N ARG A 162 13.31 22.37 -5.49
CA ARG A 162 12.19 22.59 -4.57
C ARG A 162 12.34 21.73 -3.32
N GLY A 163 12.25 22.36 -2.15
CA GLY A 163 12.46 21.69 -0.87
C GLY A 163 13.92 21.35 -0.52
N GLN A 164 14.88 21.52 -1.45
CA GLN A 164 16.28 21.16 -1.21
C GLN A 164 17.05 22.20 -0.37
N VAL A 165 16.63 23.46 -0.42
CA VAL A 165 17.33 24.55 0.29
C VAL A 165 17.28 24.37 1.81
N ALA A 166 16.18 23.82 2.34
CA ALA A 166 15.98 23.58 3.76
C ALA A 166 16.63 22.27 4.25
N ARG A 167 17.11 21.40 3.34
CA ARG A 167 17.68 20.10 3.71
C ARG A 167 18.96 20.24 4.53
N ARG A 168 19.05 19.42 5.57
CA ARG A 168 20.27 19.25 6.38
C ARG A 168 21.19 18.16 5.84
N PHE A 169 20.69 17.33 4.92
CA PHE A 169 21.35 16.16 4.35
C PHE A 169 21.73 15.12 5.41
N SER A 170 20.83 14.94 6.38
CA SER A 170 20.80 13.82 7.32
C SER A 170 20.04 12.64 6.71
N LEU A 171 20.05 11.46 7.35
CA LEU A 171 19.19 10.35 6.98
C LEU A 171 17.72 10.72 7.14
N SER A 172 17.39 11.38 8.27
CA SER A 172 16.02 11.76 8.61
C SER A 172 15.39 12.81 7.69
N ASP A 173 16.17 13.43 6.80
CA ASP A 173 15.64 14.34 5.76
C ASP A 173 15.95 13.86 4.34
N ASP A 174 16.42 12.62 4.18
CA ASP A 174 16.59 12.01 2.86
C ASP A 174 15.24 11.76 2.19
N PRO A 175 15.01 12.29 0.96
CA PRO A 175 13.71 12.12 0.30
C PRO A 175 13.31 10.67 0.10
N ARG A 176 14.26 9.78 -0.19
CA ARG A 176 13.98 8.35 -0.39
C ARG A 176 13.59 7.69 0.92
N LEU A 177 14.30 7.99 2.00
CA LEU A 177 13.94 7.49 3.33
C LEU A 177 12.56 7.99 3.75
N LEU A 178 12.28 9.29 3.59
CA LEU A 178 10.99 9.87 3.96
C LEU A 178 9.81 9.24 3.20
N ASP A 179 10.01 8.91 1.93
CA ASP A 179 8.99 8.20 1.13
C ASP A 179 8.77 6.76 1.63
N LEU A 180 9.83 6.07 2.10
CA LEU A 180 9.73 4.74 2.71
C LEU A 180 9.14 4.78 4.12
N ALA A 181 9.50 5.80 4.89
CA ALA A 181 9.16 5.94 6.30
C ALA A 181 7.72 6.39 6.57
N GLY A 182 6.97 6.83 5.54
CA GLY A 182 5.59 7.28 5.71
C GLY A 182 5.41 8.79 5.80
N TRP A 183 6.43 9.58 5.45
CA TRP A 183 6.35 11.02 5.22
C TRP A 183 6.65 11.35 3.74
N PRO A 184 5.84 10.86 2.78
CA PRO A 184 6.08 11.09 1.36
C PRO A 184 5.95 12.57 0.99
N GLN A 185 6.46 12.93 -0.19
CA GLN A 185 6.21 14.25 -0.72
C GLN A 185 4.71 14.45 -0.94
N GLN A 186 4.19 15.56 -0.40
CA GLN A 186 2.79 15.93 -0.54
C GLN A 186 2.48 16.24 -2.01
N VAL A 187 1.49 15.55 -2.56
CA VAL A 187 1.00 15.78 -3.93
C VAL A 187 0.15 17.06 -3.94
N GLY A 188 0.36 17.92 -4.94
CA GLY A 188 -0.26 19.24 -4.99
C GLY A 188 0.50 20.37 -4.27
N ARG A 189 1.51 20.03 -3.45
CA ARG A 189 2.36 21.02 -2.73
C ARG A 189 3.83 20.61 -2.83
N ARG A 190 4.41 20.83 -3.99
CA ARG A 190 5.80 20.44 -4.28
C ARG A 190 6.79 20.97 -3.26
N GLY A 191 7.62 20.08 -2.71
CA GLY A 191 8.62 20.38 -1.71
C GLY A 191 8.14 20.33 -0.26
N ALA A 192 6.84 20.15 -0.02
CA ALA A 192 6.29 19.82 1.29
C ALA A 192 6.23 18.31 1.50
N ARG A 193 6.30 17.88 2.76
CA ARG A 193 6.10 16.50 3.18
C ARG A 193 4.75 16.36 3.88
N GLU A 194 4.17 15.16 3.81
CA GLU A 194 2.98 14.86 4.62
C GLU A 194 3.30 15.11 6.10
N ALA A 195 2.34 15.67 6.82
CA ALA A 195 2.51 15.98 8.25
C ALA A 195 2.27 14.73 9.11
N GLU A 196 1.32 13.89 8.69
CA GLU A 196 0.92 12.67 9.39
C GLU A 196 1.54 11.45 8.74
N ASN A 197 1.85 10.45 9.56
CA ASN A 197 2.37 9.17 9.11
C ASN A 197 1.27 8.12 9.18
N HIS A 198 0.84 7.65 8.02
CA HIS A 198 -0.23 6.65 7.89
C HIS A 198 0.28 5.19 7.84
N GLN A 199 1.54 4.92 8.13
CA GLN A 199 2.10 3.57 8.17
C GLN A 199 2.17 3.03 9.61
N ALA A 200 1.11 3.25 10.37
CA ALA A 200 1.06 2.95 11.81
C ALA A 200 0.79 1.48 12.13
N ALA A 201 0.05 0.79 11.25
CA ALA A 201 -0.26 -0.61 11.47
C ALA A 201 1.01 -1.46 11.41
N ARG A 202 1.16 -2.39 12.37
CA ARG A 202 2.35 -3.26 12.50
C ARG A 202 3.68 -2.48 12.64
N SER A 203 3.65 -1.32 13.27
CA SER A 203 4.88 -0.66 13.72
C SER A 203 5.54 -1.47 14.84
N PRO A 204 6.88 -1.61 14.86
CA PRO A 204 7.58 -2.31 15.93
C PRO A 204 7.58 -1.52 17.24
N ASP A 205 7.56 -0.20 17.14
CA ASP A 205 7.45 0.76 18.23
C ASP A 205 6.78 2.04 17.70
N LEU A 206 5.61 2.39 18.24
CA LEU A 206 4.88 3.59 17.85
C LEU A 206 5.68 4.89 18.03
N TYR A 207 6.75 4.85 18.82
CA TYR A 207 7.66 5.98 18.99
C TYR A 207 8.33 6.40 17.67
N GLU A 208 8.54 5.46 16.74
CA GLU A 208 9.07 5.76 15.40
C GLU A 208 8.20 6.74 14.60
N LEU A 209 6.88 6.80 14.90
CA LEU A 209 5.94 7.65 14.18
C LEU A 209 5.92 9.11 14.65
N SER A 210 6.61 9.43 15.74
CA SER A 210 6.63 10.78 16.31
C SER A 210 7.31 11.80 15.39
N ASN A 211 8.37 11.41 14.72
CA ASN A 211 9.05 12.22 13.70
C ASN A 211 10.11 11.40 12.94
N PRO A 212 10.59 11.87 11.78
CA PRO A 212 11.57 11.14 10.98
C PRO A 212 12.90 10.80 11.66
N ARG A 213 13.31 11.51 12.70
CA ARG A 213 14.56 11.22 13.43
C ARG A 213 14.40 10.01 14.32
N GLU A 214 13.27 9.93 15.04
CA GLU A 214 12.93 8.77 15.86
C GLU A 214 12.70 7.55 14.97
N PHE A 215 12.07 7.74 13.81
CA PHE A 215 11.93 6.66 12.82
C PHE A 215 13.29 6.07 12.43
N VAL A 216 14.28 6.92 12.10
CA VAL A 216 15.63 6.45 11.77
C VAL A 216 16.26 5.72 12.94
N ALA A 217 16.18 6.27 14.14
CA ALA A 217 16.82 5.71 15.33
C ALA A 217 16.22 4.35 15.70
N VAL A 218 14.89 4.23 15.79
CA VAL A 218 14.19 2.97 16.08
C VAL A 218 14.50 1.93 14.98
N ASN A 219 14.45 2.29 13.70
CA ASN A 219 14.72 1.33 12.64
C ASN A 219 16.20 0.91 12.55
N MET A 220 17.12 1.74 13.04
CA MET A 220 18.52 1.32 13.20
C MET A 220 18.68 0.30 14.32
N GLU A 221 17.95 0.41 15.45
CA GLU A 221 17.93 -0.63 16.47
C GLU A 221 17.55 -1.99 15.89
N TYR A 222 16.41 -2.03 15.15
CA TYR A 222 15.93 -3.26 14.52
C TYR A 222 16.85 -3.76 13.41
N PHE A 223 17.39 -2.87 12.59
CA PHE A 223 18.35 -3.24 11.53
C PHE A 223 19.59 -3.92 12.10
N LEU A 224 20.07 -3.47 13.25
CA LEU A 224 21.28 -3.98 13.90
C LEU A 224 21.02 -5.20 14.79
N LEU A 225 19.86 -5.26 15.44
CA LEU A 225 19.60 -6.24 16.49
C LEU A 225 18.60 -7.35 16.09
N ASP A 226 17.71 -7.11 15.11
CA ASP A 226 16.72 -8.12 14.73
C ASP A 226 17.12 -8.86 13.44
N PRO A 227 17.45 -10.14 13.50
CA PRO A 227 17.77 -10.95 12.32
C PRO A 227 16.64 -11.00 11.28
N ALA A 228 15.37 -10.81 11.70
CA ALA A 228 14.21 -10.84 10.82
C ALA A 228 13.91 -9.50 10.13
N PHE A 229 14.65 -8.44 10.43
CA PHE A 229 14.37 -7.10 9.89
C PHE A 229 14.35 -7.05 8.35
N ALA A 230 15.28 -7.77 7.70
CA ALA A 230 15.34 -7.88 6.24
C ALA A 230 14.05 -8.47 5.64
N CYS A 231 13.42 -9.42 6.33
CA CYS A 231 12.19 -10.07 5.90
C CYS A 231 10.93 -9.26 6.26
N ARG A 232 10.99 -8.51 7.35
CA ARG A 232 9.86 -7.74 7.87
C ARG A 232 9.70 -6.37 7.21
N ARG A 233 10.82 -5.71 6.88
CA ARG A 233 10.88 -4.39 6.24
C ARG A 233 11.89 -4.37 5.09
N PRO A 234 11.68 -5.15 4.02
CA PRO A 234 12.68 -5.36 2.98
C PRO A 234 13.09 -4.07 2.26
N ALA A 235 12.18 -3.15 2.01
CA ALA A 235 12.47 -1.89 1.35
C ALA A 235 13.41 -1.00 2.20
N LEU A 236 13.14 -0.91 3.50
CA LEU A 236 13.96 -0.13 4.42
C LEU A 236 15.32 -0.79 4.69
N TYR A 237 15.32 -2.13 4.82
CA TYR A 237 16.58 -2.89 4.92
C TYR A 237 17.50 -2.65 3.73
N ARG A 238 16.99 -2.70 2.49
CA ARG A 238 17.78 -2.40 1.28
C ARG A 238 18.34 -0.98 1.30
N TYR A 239 17.53 0.00 1.70
CA TYR A 239 17.96 1.38 1.83
C TYR A 239 19.13 1.52 2.80
N LEU A 240 19.02 0.97 4.02
CA LEU A 240 20.07 1.05 5.04
C LEU A 240 21.33 0.28 4.62
N ARG A 241 21.17 -0.93 4.06
CA ARG A 241 22.27 -1.72 3.51
C ARG A 241 23.03 -0.96 2.41
N GLN A 242 22.31 -0.30 1.52
CA GLN A 242 22.92 0.52 0.46
C GLN A 242 23.62 1.75 1.03
N HIS A 243 22.99 2.42 2.00
CA HIS A 243 23.56 3.62 2.64
C HIS A 243 24.89 3.33 3.36
N PHE A 244 24.96 2.22 4.09
CA PHE A 244 26.16 1.84 4.85
C PHE A 244 27.15 1.00 4.02
N GLY A 245 26.75 0.45 2.87
CA GLY A 245 27.55 -0.52 2.10
C GLY A 245 27.83 -1.79 2.92
N TRP A 246 26.95 -2.13 3.89
CA TRP A 246 27.14 -3.16 4.87
C TRP A 246 25.79 -3.72 5.37
N ALA A 247 25.82 -4.91 5.89
CA ALA A 247 24.67 -5.56 6.53
C ALA A 247 25.09 -6.39 7.74
N PRO A 248 24.22 -6.57 8.76
CA PRO A 248 24.47 -7.47 9.88
C PRO A 248 24.72 -8.92 9.39
N ALA A 249 25.63 -9.64 10.07
CA ALA A 249 26.00 -10.99 9.67
C ALA A 249 24.89 -12.02 9.92
N GLN A 250 24.10 -11.81 10.98
CA GLN A 250 22.98 -12.69 11.33
C GLN A 250 21.70 -12.17 10.69
N GLN A 251 21.16 -12.93 9.75
CA GLN A 251 19.89 -12.65 9.11
C GLN A 251 19.04 -13.92 9.06
N ALA A 252 17.73 -13.75 9.24
CA ALA A 252 16.78 -14.83 9.04
C ALA A 252 16.61 -15.12 7.55
N GLU A 253 16.32 -16.36 7.21
CA GLU A 253 15.89 -16.72 5.86
C GLU A 253 14.46 -16.22 5.63
N CYS A 254 14.28 -15.40 4.60
CA CYS A 254 12.98 -14.87 4.23
C CYS A 254 12.17 -15.90 3.43
N GLY A 255 10.87 -15.95 3.68
CA GLY A 255 9.95 -16.68 2.80
C GLY A 255 9.94 -16.05 1.40
N LYS A 256 9.75 -16.88 0.37
CA LYS A 256 9.67 -16.39 -1.02
C LYS A 256 8.35 -15.67 -1.30
N ASP A 257 7.28 -16.12 -0.66
CA ASP A 257 5.94 -15.62 -0.88
C ASP A 257 5.59 -14.50 0.10
N LEU A 258 4.90 -13.49 -0.40
CA LEU A 258 4.31 -12.42 0.37
C LEU A 258 2.83 -12.71 0.63
N ALA A 259 2.42 -12.73 1.89
CA ALA A 259 1.04 -12.93 2.27
C ALA A 259 0.20 -11.66 2.00
N TYR A 260 -1.02 -11.82 1.50
CA TYR A 260 -2.01 -10.76 1.39
C TYR A 260 -3.41 -11.28 1.66
N LEU A 261 -4.31 -10.42 2.11
CA LEU A 261 -5.73 -10.73 2.20
C LEU A 261 -6.38 -10.56 0.83
N ASN A 262 -7.02 -11.63 0.36
CA ASN A 262 -7.79 -11.61 -0.87
C ASN A 262 -9.11 -10.89 -0.62
N ALA A 263 -9.23 -9.64 -1.07
CA ALA A 263 -10.47 -8.86 -0.96
C ALA A 263 -11.48 -9.17 -2.08
N GLY A 264 -11.25 -10.23 -2.86
CA GLY A 264 -12.11 -10.66 -3.95
C GLY A 264 -13.36 -11.44 -3.50
N ARG A 265 -14.28 -11.68 -4.44
CA ARG A 265 -15.50 -12.49 -4.21
C ARG A 265 -15.18 -13.92 -3.76
N ASP A 266 -14.01 -14.45 -4.14
CA ASP A 266 -13.52 -15.77 -3.74
C ASP A 266 -12.91 -15.78 -2.32
N PHE A 267 -12.95 -14.66 -1.60
CA PHE A 267 -12.54 -14.58 -0.19
C PHE A 267 -13.10 -15.76 0.61
N GLY A 268 -14.33 -16.17 0.32
CA GLY A 268 -15.00 -17.30 0.93
C GLY A 268 -14.34 -18.66 0.72
N ARG A 269 -13.44 -18.81 -0.25
CA ARG A 269 -12.73 -20.06 -0.56
C ARG A 269 -11.25 -19.96 -0.23
N GLN A 270 -10.65 -18.80 -0.47
CA GLN A 270 -9.24 -18.55 -0.28
C GLN A 270 -9.03 -17.13 0.28
N PRO A 271 -9.20 -16.97 1.61
CA PRO A 271 -9.10 -15.65 2.22
C PRO A 271 -7.68 -15.09 2.23
N LEU A 272 -6.67 -15.96 2.33
CA LEU A 272 -5.27 -15.58 2.32
C LEU A 272 -4.63 -15.97 0.99
N GLY A 273 -4.12 -14.99 0.26
CA GLY A 273 -3.35 -15.19 -0.96
C GLY A 273 -1.84 -15.17 -0.70
N ARG A 274 -1.09 -15.73 -1.65
CA ARG A 274 0.38 -15.76 -1.66
C ARG A 274 0.87 -15.18 -2.96
N LEU A 275 1.71 -14.17 -2.89
CA LEU A 275 2.30 -13.49 -4.03
C LEU A 275 3.81 -13.73 -4.05
N ASP A 276 4.27 -14.42 -5.07
CA ASP A 276 5.68 -14.60 -5.37
C ASP A 276 6.16 -13.47 -6.31
N PRO A 277 7.00 -12.53 -5.86
CA PRO A 277 7.51 -11.44 -6.69
C PRO A 277 8.26 -11.91 -7.94
N GLU A 278 8.90 -13.09 -7.89
CA GLU A 278 9.61 -13.65 -9.03
C GLU A 278 8.67 -14.03 -10.18
N ARG A 279 7.40 -14.31 -9.90
CA ARG A 279 6.39 -14.63 -10.91
C ARG A 279 5.77 -13.40 -11.56
N VAL A 280 5.96 -12.20 -11.01
CA VAL A 280 5.45 -10.97 -11.62
C VAL A 280 6.31 -10.62 -12.84
N TYR A 281 5.73 -10.67 -14.03
CA TYR A 281 6.40 -10.34 -15.28
C TYR A 281 6.59 -8.84 -15.45
N GLU A 282 5.50 -8.08 -15.31
CA GLU A 282 5.47 -6.63 -15.42
C GLU A 282 4.37 -6.01 -14.55
N VAL A 283 4.39 -4.71 -14.40
CA VAL A 283 3.35 -3.93 -13.72
C VAL A 283 2.75 -2.94 -14.70
N ASP A 284 1.42 -2.90 -14.80
CA ASP A 284 0.72 -1.95 -15.63
C ASP A 284 0.02 -0.89 -14.77
N TYR A 285 -0.05 0.33 -15.27
CA TYR A 285 -1.01 1.32 -14.78
C TYR A 285 -2.39 0.96 -15.35
N LEU A 286 -3.29 0.51 -14.48
CA LEU A 286 -4.66 0.14 -14.87
C LEU A 286 -5.58 1.34 -14.64
N PHE A 287 -6.08 1.89 -15.74
CA PHE A 287 -6.93 3.07 -15.75
C PHE A 287 -8.36 2.70 -16.11
N ALA A 288 -9.32 3.01 -15.22
CA ALA A 288 -10.74 2.97 -15.55
C ALA A 288 -11.16 4.33 -16.12
N GLU A 289 -11.75 4.30 -17.33
CA GLU A 289 -12.18 5.52 -18.03
C GLU A 289 -13.21 6.31 -17.20
N ALA A 290 -13.27 7.63 -17.44
CA ALA A 290 -14.24 8.52 -16.80
C ALA A 290 -15.68 8.16 -17.21
N ASN A 291 -16.65 8.52 -16.36
CA ASN A 291 -18.07 8.51 -16.69
C ASN A 291 -18.73 9.82 -16.23
N ASP A 292 -20.05 9.95 -16.44
CA ASP A 292 -20.80 11.16 -16.14
C ASP A 292 -21.08 11.34 -14.63
N ASN A 293 -20.82 10.33 -13.80
CA ASN A 293 -20.98 10.42 -12.35
C ASN A 293 -19.92 11.34 -11.74
N TRP A 294 -20.32 12.21 -10.84
CA TRP A 294 -19.45 13.21 -10.24
C TRP A 294 -18.20 12.61 -9.58
N VAL A 295 -18.33 11.49 -8.88
CA VAL A 295 -17.24 10.80 -8.17
C VAL A 295 -16.24 10.14 -9.13
N SER A 296 -16.70 9.64 -10.27
CA SER A 296 -15.89 8.87 -11.23
C SER A 296 -15.58 9.62 -12.54
N ARG A 297 -15.91 10.93 -12.60
CA ARG A 297 -15.68 11.77 -13.80
C ARG A 297 -14.20 11.95 -14.21
N TRP A 298 -13.26 11.62 -13.33
CA TRP A 298 -11.82 11.68 -13.63
C TRP A 298 -11.18 10.31 -13.83
N GLY A 299 -11.97 9.25 -13.82
CA GLY A 299 -11.47 7.89 -13.88
C GLY A 299 -11.05 7.34 -12.51
N HIS A 300 -10.43 6.16 -12.52
CA HIS A 300 -9.83 5.54 -11.35
C HIS A 300 -8.48 4.95 -11.72
N SER A 301 -7.49 5.07 -10.84
CA SER A 301 -6.13 4.55 -11.03
C SER A 301 -5.86 3.37 -10.12
N MET A 302 -5.25 2.36 -10.68
CA MET A 302 -4.86 1.12 -10.03
C MET A 302 -3.54 0.64 -10.64
N LEU A 303 -2.90 -0.34 -10.03
CA LEU A 303 -1.78 -1.07 -10.61
C LEU A 303 -2.18 -2.53 -10.83
N ARG A 304 -1.93 -3.05 -12.03
CA ARG A 304 -2.11 -4.46 -12.34
C ARG A 304 -0.76 -5.16 -12.30
N LEU A 305 -0.69 -6.23 -11.53
CA LEU A 305 0.44 -7.16 -11.53
C LEU A 305 0.17 -8.24 -12.56
N VAL A 306 0.98 -8.29 -13.61
CA VAL A 306 0.94 -9.34 -14.63
C VAL A 306 1.73 -10.54 -14.12
N ILE A 307 1.02 -11.54 -13.62
CA ILE A 307 1.60 -12.69 -12.93
C ILE A 307 1.54 -13.91 -13.84
N CYS A 308 2.66 -14.60 -14.00
CA CYS A 308 2.77 -15.82 -14.77
C CYS A 308 2.08 -17.00 -14.07
N ALA A 309 1.44 -17.89 -14.81
CA ALA A 309 0.90 -19.14 -14.28
C ALA A 309 2.01 -20.01 -13.64
N PRO A 310 1.68 -20.86 -12.66
CA PRO A 310 2.65 -21.78 -12.08
C PRO A 310 3.34 -22.62 -13.16
N GLY A 311 4.68 -22.67 -13.12
CA GLY A 311 5.49 -23.41 -14.09
C GLY A 311 5.68 -22.73 -15.45
N ARG A 312 5.01 -21.61 -15.74
CA ARG A 312 5.26 -20.82 -16.95
C ARG A 312 6.53 -19.99 -16.79
N PRO A 313 7.47 -20.03 -17.76
CA PRO A 313 8.58 -19.12 -17.81
C PRO A 313 8.08 -17.66 -17.87
N ARG A 314 8.74 -16.78 -17.14
CA ARG A 314 8.41 -15.36 -17.14
C ARG A 314 8.67 -14.72 -18.51
N GLY A 315 7.65 -14.11 -19.08
CA GLY A 315 7.70 -13.50 -20.40
C GLY A 315 6.36 -12.91 -20.84
N PRO A 316 6.26 -12.39 -22.08
CA PRO A 316 5.06 -11.72 -22.59
C PRO A 316 3.79 -12.59 -22.55
N ASP A 317 3.95 -13.92 -22.68
CA ASP A 317 2.83 -14.87 -22.64
C ASP A 317 2.12 -14.89 -21.28
N CYS A 318 2.77 -14.41 -20.19
CA CYS A 318 2.13 -14.28 -18.90
C CYS A 318 0.93 -13.33 -18.92
N ARG A 319 0.84 -12.41 -19.88
CA ARG A 319 -0.33 -11.53 -20.05
C ARG A 319 -1.63 -12.29 -20.34
N LEU A 320 -1.53 -13.51 -20.87
CA LEU A 320 -2.67 -14.38 -21.15
C LEU A 320 -3.16 -15.15 -19.90
N ASP A 321 -2.40 -15.16 -18.82
CA ASP A 321 -2.74 -15.83 -17.57
C ASP A 321 -3.65 -14.95 -16.69
N LEU A 322 -4.74 -14.42 -17.26
CA LEU A 322 -5.61 -13.41 -16.65
C LEU A 322 -6.11 -13.79 -15.24
N ASP A 323 -6.34 -15.09 -15.00
CA ASP A 323 -6.81 -15.60 -13.71
C ASP A 323 -5.74 -15.54 -12.60
N GLN A 324 -4.48 -15.33 -12.98
CA GLN A 324 -3.37 -15.18 -12.03
C GLN A 324 -3.11 -13.72 -11.65
N HIS A 325 -3.64 -12.78 -12.43
CA HIS A 325 -3.32 -11.37 -12.26
C HIS A 325 -4.05 -10.76 -11.06
N LEU A 326 -3.32 -9.90 -10.35
CA LEU A 326 -3.82 -9.14 -9.23
C LEU A 326 -3.84 -7.65 -9.56
N VAL A 327 -4.75 -6.95 -8.92
CA VAL A 327 -4.88 -5.50 -9.00
C VAL A 327 -4.70 -4.89 -7.62
N LEU A 328 -3.79 -3.94 -7.53
CA LEU A 328 -3.56 -3.10 -6.36
C LEU A 328 -4.41 -1.85 -6.51
N SER A 329 -5.36 -1.65 -5.60
CA SER A 329 -6.31 -0.54 -5.66
C SER A 329 -6.43 0.15 -4.32
N TYR A 330 -6.11 1.45 -4.28
CA TYR A 330 -6.45 2.28 -3.13
C TYR A 330 -7.92 2.70 -3.23
N ARG A 331 -8.69 2.33 -2.23
CA ARG A 331 -10.12 2.59 -2.16
C ARG A 331 -10.49 3.21 -0.83
N ALA A 332 -11.50 4.09 -0.85
CA ALA A 332 -12.18 4.47 0.36
C ALA A 332 -12.94 3.25 0.89
N PHE A 333 -12.68 2.86 2.11
CA PHE A 333 -13.37 1.75 2.74
C PHE A 333 -14.54 2.27 3.59
N VAL A 334 -15.74 1.89 3.20
CA VAL A 334 -16.97 2.20 3.91
C VAL A 334 -17.81 0.93 3.98
N GLY A 335 -17.24 -0.13 4.54
CA GLY A 335 -17.95 -1.36 4.83
C GLY A 335 -18.99 -1.78 3.77
N ASP A 336 -18.64 -1.95 2.51
CA ASP A 336 -19.56 -2.15 1.37
C ASP A 336 -20.61 -1.05 1.12
N VAL A 337 -20.53 0.08 1.82
CA VAL A 337 -21.45 1.22 1.66
C VAL A 337 -20.91 2.21 0.62
N GLN A 338 -21.75 2.64 -0.30
CA GLN A 338 -21.39 3.60 -1.33
C GLN A 338 -21.05 4.97 -0.72
N LEU A 339 -20.03 5.62 -1.29
CA LEU A 339 -19.47 6.89 -0.84
C LEU A 339 -20.52 8.02 -0.87
N SER A 340 -20.76 8.66 0.27
CA SER A 340 -21.36 9.99 0.22
C SER A 340 -20.32 10.99 -0.28
N SER A 341 -20.72 11.87 -1.18
CA SER A 341 -19.80 12.88 -1.72
C SER A 341 -19.28 13.84 -0.63
N TRP A 342 -20.07 14.04 0.42
CA TRP A 342 -19.73 14.90 1.55
C TRP A 342 -18.62 14.27 2.41
N ASP A 343 -18.75 13.01 2.78
CA ASP A 343 -17.74 12.32 3.61
C ASP A 343 -16.42 12.16 2.87
N GLY A 344 -16.45 11.98 1.54
CA GLY A 344 -15.26 12.00 0.70
C GLY A 344 -14.58 13.37 0.60
N LEU A 345 -15.33 14.46 0.76
CA LEU A 345 -14.78 15.83 0.84
C LEU A 345 -14.23 16.17 2.22
N THR A 346 -14.71 15.50 3.26
CA THR A 346 -14.32 15.75 4.66
C THR A 346 -13.24 14.79 5.17
N GLY A 347 -12.79 13.80 4.36
CA GLY A 347 -11.79 12.81 4.77
C GLY A 347 -12.29 11.80 5.80
N ALA A 348 -13.61 11.63 5.92
CA ALA A 348 -14.22 10.73 6.89
C ALA A 348 -14.05 9.23 6.53
N TYR A 349 -13.54 8.94 5.32
CA TYR A 349 -13.32 7.56 4.88
C TYR A 349 -11.88 7.10 5.06
N PRO A 350 -11.65 5.90 5.62
CA PRO A 350 -10.33 5.32 5.59
C PRO A 350 -9.91 4.96 4.16
N SER A 351 -8.67 5.28 3.80
CA SER A 351 -8.03 4.84 2.56
C SER A 351 -7.26 3.56 2.83
N ARG A 352 -7.47 2.53 2.01
CA ARG A 352 -6.80 1.23 2.18
C ARG A 352 -6.31 0.69 0.84
N LEU A 353 -5.21 -0.06 0.90
CA LEU A 353 -4.70 -0.79 -0.26
C LEU A 353 -5.30 -2.20 -0.31
N PHE A 354 -6.18 -2.40 -1.26
CA PHE A 354 -6.79 -3.70 -1.55
C PHE A 354 -6.00 -4.45 -2.61
N VAL A 355 -5.93 -5.78 -2.45
CA VAL A 355 -5.40 -6.71 -3.44
C VAL A 355 -6.57 -7.53 -3.97
N LEU A 356 -6.88 -7.36 -5.25
CA LEU A 356 -8.08 -7.89 -5.90
C LEU A 356 -7.72 -8.77 -7.09
N PRO A 357 -8.45 -9.86 -7.38
CA PRO A 357 -8.34 -10.56 -8.65
C PRO A 357 -8.70 -9.65 -9.84
N LEU A 358 -7.92 -9.71 -10.92
CA LEU A 358 -8.18 -8.90 -12.13
C LEU A 358 -9.58 -9.14 -12.70
N SER A 359 -10.02 -10.40 -12.72
CA SER A 359 -11.35 -10.79 -13.24
C SER A 359 -12.49 -10.04 -12.54
N GLN A 360 -12.39 -9.86 -11.22
CA GLN A 360 -13.37 -9.10 -10.47
C GLN A 360 -13.35 -7.61 -10.82
N VAL A 361 -12.16 -7.03 -10.96
CA VAL A 361 -12.01 -5.62 -11.36
C VAL A 361 -12.57 -5.38 -12.77
N ILE A 362 -12.31 -6.31 -13.71
CA ILE A 362 -12.92 -6.25 -15.03
C ILE A 362 -14.45 -6.27 -14.92
N ASP A 363 -15.02 -7.21 -14.18
CA ASP A 363 -16.48 -7.32 -14.01
C ASP A 363 -17.08 -6.06 -13.37
N GLU A 364 -16.46 -5.54 -12.33
CA GLU A 364 -16.90 -4.32 -11.64
C GLU A 364 -16.97 -3.13 -12.60
N TYR A 365 -15.86 -2.81 -13.27
CA TYR A 365 -15.80 -1.62 -14.13
C TYR A 365 -16.54 -1.81 -15.44
N THR A 366 -16.41 -2.96 -16.11
CA THR A 366 -16.96 -3.10 -17.47
C THR A 366 -18.43 -3.47 -17.50
N LYS A 367 -18.91 -4.28 -16.52
CA LYS A 367 -20.29 -4.79 -16.50
C LYS A 367 -21.20 -4.03 -15.54
N VAL A 368 -20.66 -3.50 -14.43
CA VAL A 368 -21.43 -2.80 -13.39
C VAL A 368 -21.38 -1.30 -13.63
N GLU A 369 -20.18 -0.70 -13.66
CA GLU A 369 -20.01 0.72 -13.89
C GLU A 369 -20.07 1.13 -15.38
N MET A 370 -20.07 0.17 -16.29
CA MET A 370 -20.11 0.37 -17.75
C MET A 370 -18.98 1.28 -18.26
N ARG A 371 -17.79 1.09 -17.73
CA ARG A 371 -16.55 1.84 -18.06
C ARG A 371 -15.53 0.90 -18.65
N SER A 372 -14.76 1.35 -19.65
CA SER A 372 -13.64 0.58 -20.18
C SER A 372 -12.42 0.68 -19.25
N LEU A 373 -11.56 -0.34 -19.32
CA LEU A 373 -10.27 -0.37 -18.64
C LEU A 373 -9.14 -0.35 -19.65
N ALA A 374 -8.15 0.50 -19.45
CA ALA A 374 -6.88 0.53 -20.15
C ALA A 374 -5.74 0.08 -19.22
N SER A 375 -4.96 -0.92 -19.66
CA SER A 375 -3.83 -1.49 -18.92
C SER A 375 -2.55 -1.07 -19.63
N VAL A 376 -1.87 -0.03 -19.12
CA VAL A 376 -0.71 0.62 -19.73
C VAL A 376 0.56 0.11 -19.07
N PRO A 377 1.44 -0.64 -19.77
CA PRO A 377 2.67 -1.16 -19.19
C PRO A 377 3.58 -0.06 -18.64
N LEU A 378 4.17 -0.29 -17.48
CA LEU A 378 5.20 0.57 -16.91
C LEU A 378 6.59 0.05 -17.28
N LYS A 379 7.43 0.92 -17.83
CA LYS A 379 8.83 0.64 -18.19
C LYS A 379 9.71 0.60 -16.93
N LEU A 380 9.51 -0.44 -16.13
CA LEU A 380 10.27 -0.74 -14.93
C LEU A 380 11.25 -1.87 -15.23
N ASP A 381 12.46 -1.77 -14.71
CA ASP A 381 13.39 -2.89 -14.74
C ASP A 381 12.99 -3.98 -13.74
N ARG A 382 13.69 -5.12 -13.77
CA ARG A 382 13.35 -6.27 -12.94
C ARG A 382 13.41 -5.98 -11.46
N GLU A 383 14.45 -5.27 -11.04
CA GLU A 383 14.63 -4.90 -9.63
C GLU A 383 13.52 -3.96 -9.16
N GLN A 384 13.13 -2.99 -9.98
CA GLN A 384 12.03 -2.07 -9.70
C GLN A 384 10.69 -2.78 -9.58
N VAL A 385 10.42 -3.80 -10.42
CA VAL A 385 9.20 -4.62 -10.33
C VAL A 385 9.15 -5.36 -8.99
N GLU A 386 10.22 -6.05 -8.61
CA GLU A 386 10.31 -6.78 -7.34
C GLU A 386 10.16 -5.85 -6.14
N GLN A 387 10.89 -4.73 -6.13
CA GLN A 387 10.81 -3.74 -5.06
C GLN A 387 9.41 -3.13 -4.93
N LEU A 388 8.73 -2.88 -6.06
CA LEU A 388 7.36 -2.35 -6.05
C LEU A 388 6.37 -3.36 -5.47
N VAL A 389 6.50 -4.64 -5.83
CA VAL A 389 5.64 -5.72 -5.31
C VAL A 389 5.83 -5.91 -3.80
N GLU A 390 7.08 -5.92 -3.33
CA GLU A 390 7.39 -6.01 -1.90
C GLU A 390 6.87 -4.77 -1.15
N ARG A 391 7.05 -3.58 -1.73
CA ARG A 391 6.54 -2.35 -1.13
C ARG A 391 5.01 -2.34 -1.07
N ALA A 392 4.33 -2.82 -2.11
CA ALA A 392 2.87 -2.96 -2.10
C ALA A 392 2.40 -3.91 -0.98
N ALA A 393 3.11 -5.02 -0.77
CA ALA A 393 2.82 -5.93 0.34
C ALA A 393 3.06 -5.25 1.70
N GLU A 394 4.16 -4.51 1.88
CA GLU A 394 4.39 -3.73 3.10
C GLU A 394 3.24 -2.76 3.35
N MET A 395 2.81 -2.00 2.32
CA MET A 395 1.70 -1.03 2.43
C MET A 395 0.37 -1.71 2.74
N HIS A 396 0.11 -2.88 2.16
CA HIS A 396 -1.10 -3.65 2.45
C HIS A 396 -1.23 -4.00 3.95
N TRP A 397 -0.11 -4.25 4.64
CA TRP A 397 -0.08 -4.59 6.06
C TRP A 397 0.11 -3.40 7.00
N SER A 398 0.69 -2.29 6.54
CA SER A 398 1.08 -1.17 7.40
C SER A 398 0.25 0.11 7.21
N TYR A 399 -0.43 0.28 6.07
CA TYR A 399 -1.07 1.54 5.72
C TYR A 399 -2.46 1.68 6.34
N ASP A 400 -2.67 2.78 7.06
CA ASP A 400 -3.93 3.17 7.71
C ASP A 400 -4.18 4.68 7.48
N GLY A 401 -4.49 5.07 6.26
CA GLY A 401 -4.67 6.48 5.86
C GLY A 401 -6.12 6.87 5.67
N ASP A 402 -6.34 8.17 5.44
CA ASP A 402 -7.64 8.76 5.16
C ASP A 402 -7.79 9.06 3.68
N TYR A 403 -8.98 8.83 3.15
CA TYR A 403 -9.30 9.08 1.75
C TYR A 403 -9.94 10.45 1.57
N TRP A 404 -9.31 11.28 0.74
CA TRP A 404 -9.80 12.61 0.38
C TRP A 404 -9.91 12.72 -1.13
N PHE A 405 -11.12 12.95 -1.67
CA PHE A 405 -11.32 13.03 -3.12
C PHE A 405 -10.39 14.01 -3.84
N LEU A 406 -10.03 15.12 -3.20
CA LEU A 406 -9.25 16.18 -3.82
C LEU A 406 -7.76 16.18 -3.48
N SER A 407 -7.33 15.50 -2.40
CA SER A 407 -5.95 15.60 -1.92
C SER A 407 -5.27 14.27 -1.61
N ASN A 408 -6.02 13.22 -1.27
CA ASN A 408 -5.47 11.89 -0.98
C ASN A 408 -6.38 10.79 -1.55
N ASN A 409 -6.46 10.74 -2.87
CA ASN A 409 -7.28 9.80 -3.63
C ASN A 409 -6.44 8.68 -4.26
N CYS A 410 -7.08 7.83 -5.06
CA CYS A 410 -6.42 6.70 -5.72
C CYS A 410 -5.20 7.09 -6.55
N ALA A 411 -5.20 8.24 -7.26
CA ALA A 411 -4.07 8.66 -8.07
C ALA A 411 -2.89 9.12 -7.21
N VAL A 412 -3.18 9.86 -6.13
CA VAL A 412 -2.17 10.33 -5.17
C VAL A 412 -1.49 9.13 -4.51
N GLU A 413 -2.25 8.19 -3.98
CA GLU A 413 -1.71 7.00 -3.32
C GLU A 413 -0.97 6.08 -4.30
N THR A 414 -1.47 5.92 -5.53
CA THR A 414 -0.75 5.18 -6.58
C THR A 414 0.60 5.82 -6.89
N LEU A 415 0.67 7.15 -6.99
CA LEU A 415 1.93 7.86 -7.22
C LEU A 415 2.91 7.70 -6.04
N LYS A 416 2.42 7.80 -4.79
CA LYS A 416 3.24 7.56 -3.58
C LYS A 416 3.79 6.13 -3.56
N LEU A 417 2.97 5.13 -3.90
CA LEU A 417 3.40 3.74 -3.99
C LEU A 417 4.45 3.55 -5.09
N LEU A 418 4.26 4.11 -6.28
CA LEU A 418 5.24 4.04 -7.37
C LEU A 418 6.57 4.67 -6.97
N ARG A 419 6.56 5.86 -6.34
CA ARG A 419 7.78 6.52 -5.85
C ARG A 419 8.51 5.69 -4.80
N SER A 420 7.79 5.26 -3.76
CA SER A 420 8.38 4.52 -2.65
C SER A 420 8.79 3.10 -3.06
N GLY A 421 8.06 2.45 -3.96
CA GLY A 421 8.35 1.10 -4.44
C GLY A 421 9.51 1.04 -5.44
N THR A 422 9.53 1.90 -6.45
CA THR A 422 10.54 1.80 -7.50
C THR A 422 11.82 2.59 -7.23
N GLY A 423 11.74 3.70 -6.48
CA GLY A 423 12.84 4.66 -6.34
C GLY A 423 13.27 5.33 -7.65
N ASP A 424 12.44 5.26 -8.68
CA ASP A 424 12.73 5.82 -10.00
C ASP A 424 12.82 7.35 -9.94
N PRO A 425 13.97 7.96 -10.30
CA PRO A 425 14.15 9.40 -10.25
C PRO A 425 13.19 10.15 -11.20
N ARG A 426 12.67 9.50 -12.26
CA ARG A 426 11.68 10.09 -13.17
C ARG A 426 10.35 10.40 -12.49
N LEU A 427 10.06 9.77 -11.34
CA LEU A 427 8.85 9.95 -10.54
C LEU A 427 8.99 11.00 -9.44
N SER A 428 10.22 11.43 -9.11
CA SER A 428 10.52 12.20 -7.89
C SER A 428 9.83 13.58 -7.84
N ASP A 429 9.61 14.21 -8.99
CA ASP A 429 9.00 15.54 -9.13
C ASP A 429 7.61 15.52 -9.77
N LEU A 430 7.02 14.34 -9.98
CA LEU A 430 5.65 14.22 -10.50
C LEU A 430 4.65 14.71 -9.47
N ASP A 431 3.57 15.33 -9.95
CA ASP A 431 2.57 15.96 -9.12
C ASP A 431 1.23 15.99 -9.85
N SER A 432 0.36 15.04 -9.57
CA SER A 432 -0.99 14.97 -10.12
C SER A 432 -1.95 14.35 -9.11
N ILE A 433 -3.08 15.00 -8.95
CA ILE A 433 -4.19 14.51 -8.13
C ILE A 433 -5.27 13.81 -8.97
N MET A 434 -5.11 13.74 -10.29
CA MET A 434 -6.13 13.18 -11.19
C MET A 434 -5.60 11.90 -11.86
N PRO A 435 -6.37 10.82 -11.91
CA PRO A 435 -5.96 9.55 -12.51
C PRO A 435 -5.49 9.66 -13.97
N ASN A 436 -6.24 10.35 -14.82
CA ASN A 436 -5.87 10.60 -16.20
C ASN A 436 -4.66 11.54 -16.32
N GLY A 437 -4.55 12.55 -15.45
CA GLY A 437 -3.40 13.46 -15.39
C GLY A 437 -2.14 12.74 -14.98
N LEU A 438 -2.22 11.80 -14.02
CA LEU A 438 -1.09 10.96 -13.63
C LEU A 438 -0.63 10.08 -14.79
N LEU A 439 -1.54 9.42 -15.50
CA LEU A 439 -1.19 8.60 -16.67
C LEU A 439 -0.45 9.43 -17.73
N ALA A 440 -0.98 10.60 -18.10
CA ALA A 440 -0.36 11.49 -19.07
C ALA A 440 1.06 11.94 -18.64
N LEU A 441 1.28 12.17 -17.34
CA LEU A 441 2.62 12.49 -16.82
C LEU A 441 3.56 11.28 -16.87
N LEU A 442 3.09 10.08 -16.55
CA LEU A 442 3.87 8.85 -16.65
C LEU A 442 4.30 8.56 -18.10
N GLU A 443 3.39 8.76 -19.07
CA GLU A 443 3.70 8.69 -20.51
C GLU A 443 4.71 9.75 -20.93
N GLY A 444 4.48 11.00 -20.55
CA GLY A 444 5.38 12.13 -20.87
C GLY A 444 6.78 11.98 -20.29
N ARG A 445 6.96 11.22 -19.21
CA ARG A 445 8.26 10.87 -18.61
C ARG A 445 8.85 9.56 -19.16
N GLY A 446 8.16 8.90 -20.08
CA GLY A 446 8.58 7.60 -20.62
C GLY A 446 8.58 6.47 -19.57
N VAL A 447 7.77 6.60 -18.52
CA VAL A 447 7.54 5.55 -17.51
C VAL A 447 6.41 4.64 -17.94
N ALA A 448 5.33 5.18 -18.50
CA ALA A 448 4.24 4.39 -19.08
C ALA A 448 4.41 4.26 -20.60
N ASP A 449 4.05 3.10 -21.16
CA ASP A 449 4.13 2.80 -22.59
C ASP A 449 2.74 2.67 -23.22
N PRO A 450 2.21 3.70 -23.91
CA PRO A 450 0.91 3.64 -24.53
C PRO A 450 0.91 2.87 -25.87
N GLU A 451 2.08 2.45 -26.39
CA GLU A 451 2.22 1.81 -27.71
C GLU A 451 1.30 0.59 -27.90
N PRO A 452 1.17 -0.35 -26.90
CA PRO A 452 0.31 -1.51 -27.04
C PRO A 452 -1.19 -1.20 -27.18
N LEU A 453 -1.62 0.01 -26.86
CA LEU A 453 -3.03 0.44 -26.95
C LEU A 453 -3.38 1.09 -28.30
N ARG A 454 -2.42 1.30 -29.20
CA ARG A 454 -2.66 1.95 -30.51
C ARG A 454 -3.55 1.14 -31.45
N ASP A 455 -3.43 -0.18 -31.42
CA ASP A 455 -4.36 -1.07 -32.14
C ASP A 455 -5.40 -1.59 -31.16
N PRO A 456 -6.67 -1.10 -31.23
CA PRO A 456 -7.71 -1.51 -30.28
C PRO A 456 -8.04 -3.01 -30.32
N ARG A 457 -7.91 -3.66 -31.48
CA ARG A 457 -8.20 -5.09 -31.61
C ARG A 457 -7.12 -5.93 -30.96
N GLU A 458 -5.87 -5.57 -31.20
CA GLU A 458 -4.73 -6.27 -30.62
C GLU A 458 -4.65 -5.99 -29.11
N ALA A 459 -4.96 -4.76 -28.67
CA ALA A 459 -5.04 -4.40 -27.26
C ALA A 459 -6.09 -5.25 -26.50
N LEU A 460 -7.26 -5.48 -27.11
CA LEU A 460 -8.28 -6.38 -26.54
C LEU A 460 -7.79 -7.82 -26.50
N ARG A 461 -7.19 -8.31 -27.58
CA ARG A 461 -6.71 -9.70 -27.71
C ARG A 461 -5.62 -10.03 -26.69
N LEU A 462 -4.73 -9.10 -26.42
CA LEU A 462 -3.59 -9.26 -25.51
C LEU A 462 -3.89 -8.78 -24.08
N GLY A 463 -5.10 -8.35 -23.78
CA GLY A 463 -5.50 -7.91 -22.45
C GLY A 463 -4.86 -6.60 -22.00
N TYR A 464 -4.57 -5.68 -22.92
CA TYR A 464 -4.22 -4.29 -22.63
C TYR A 464 -5.45 -3.39 -22.53
N ARG A 465 -6.60 -3.86 -23.06
CA ARG A 465 -7.87 -3.15 -23.01
C ARG A 465 -9.00 -4.11 -22.65
N PHE A 466 -9.97 -3.63 -21.89
CA PHE A 466 -11.20 -4.33 -21.56
C PHE A 466 -12.36 -3.35 -21.78
N ASP A 467 -13.14 -3.62 -22.85
CA ASP A 467 -14.21 -2.70 -23.25
C ASP A 467 -15.41 -2.78 -22.32
N SER A 468 -16.05 -1.65 -22.13
CA SER A 468 -17.34 -1.53 -21.47
C SER A 468 -18.39 -2.42 -22.11
N PHE A 469 -19.24 -3.01 -21.31
CA PHE A 469 -20.39 -3.75 -21.80
C PHE A 469 -21.50 -2.85 -22.35
N ARG A 470 -21.43 -1.52 -22.18
CA ARG A 470 -22.41 -0.57 -22.67
C ARG A 470 -22.70 -0.75 -24.15
N ASP A 471 -21.67 -0.78 -24.99
CA ASP A 471 -21.81 -0.95 -26.44
C ASP A 471 -22.38 -2.33 -26.80
N ARG A 472 -22.03 -3.36 -26.04
CA ARG A 472 -22.59 -4.69 -26.20
C ARG A 472 -24.07 -4.74 -25.84
N TYR A 473 -24.47 -4.11 -24.73
CA TYR A 473 -25.87 -4.00 -24.37
C TYR A 473 -26.65 -3.15 -25.38
N GLN A 474 -26.05 -2.06 -25.87
CA GLN A 474 -26.66 -1.27 -26.95
C GLN A 474 -26.83 -2.09 -28.25
N ALA A 475 -25.84 -2.92 -28.61
CA ALA A 475 -25.96 -3.82 -29.74
C ALA A 475 -27.07 -4.87 -29.55
N MET A 476 -27.16 -5.48 -28.35
CA MET A 476 -28.25 -6.41 -28.01
C MET A 476 -29.60 -5.72 -28.04
N PHE A 477 -29.69 -4.50 -27.48
CA PHE A 477 -30.90 -3.68 -27.54
C PHE A 477 -31.30 -3.38 -28.99
N SER A 478 -30.36 -3.05 -29.86
CA SER A 478 -30.65 -2.79 -31.30
C SER A 478 -31.24 -4.01 -32.01
N ILE A 479 -30.72 -5.22 -31.68
CA ILE A 479 -31.31 -6.48 -32.18
C ILE A 479 -32.74 -6.66 -31.68
N ALA A 480 -32.98 -6.50 -30.39
CA ALA A 480 -34.32 -6.63 -29.81
C ALA A 480 -35.26 -5.56 -30.37
N ARG A 481 -34.82 -4.31 -30.49
CA ARG A 481 -35.59 -3.17 -31.04
C ARG A 481 -36.04 -3.42 -32.48
N GLU A 482 -35.14 -3.85 -33.32
CA GLU A 482 -35.45 -4.13 -34.74
C GLU A 482 -36.53 -5.20 -34.87
N ARG A 483 -36.38 -6.30 -34.10
CA ARG A 483 -37.26 -7.46 -34.22
C ARG A 483 -38.61 -7.29 -33.56
N LEU A 484 -38.62 -6.62 -32.41
CA LEU A 484 -39.83 -6.45 -31.60
C LEU A 484 -40.49 -5.05 -31.77
N LYS A 485 -39.89 -4.17 -32.57
CA LYS A 485 -40.38 -2.80 -32.79
C LYS A 485 -40.46 -2.00 -31.47
N LEU A 486 -39.40 -2.14 -30.62
CA LEU A 486 -39.35 -1.43 -29.32
C LEU A 486 -39.35 0.08 -29.55
N PRO A 487 -40.17 0.87 -28.81
CA PRO A 487 -40.27 2.32 -28.96
C PRO A 487 -39.11 3.09 -28.32
N GLN A 488 -38.33 2.46 -27.39
CA GLN A 488 -37.24 3.12 -26.69
C GLN A 488 -36.10 3.48 -27.66
N ALA A 489 -35.41 4.60 -27.37
CA ALA A 489 -34.35 5.11 -28.23
C ALA A 489 -33.04 4.33 -28.06
N ASP A 490 -32.72 3.96 -26.84
CA ASP A 490 -31.44 3.36 -26.41
C ASP A 490 -31.62 2.34 -25.29
N VAL A 491 -30.54 1.67 -24.95
CA VAL A 491 -30.50 0.65 -23.91
C VAL A 491 -30.76 1.22 -22.52
N GLU A 492 -30.31 2.41 -22.24
CA GLU A 492 -30.52 3.07 -20.96
C GLU A 492 -32.01 3.30 -20.71
N THR A 493 -32.72 3.88 -21.69
CA THR A 493 -34.18 4.07 -21.63
C THR A 493 -34.93 2.75 -21.48
N TRP A 494 -34.44 1.67 -22.09
CA TRP A 494 -35.01 0.32 -21.93
C TRP A 494 -34.80 -0.22 -20.51
N LEU A 495 -33.58 -0.11 -19.96
CA LEU A 495 -33.25 -0.58 -18.62
C LEU A 495 -33.88 0.25 -17.49
N ASP A 496 -34.36 1.46 -17.81
CA ASP A 496 -35.11 2.33 -16.89
C ASP A 496 -36.59 1.96 -16.79
N LEU A 497 -37.11 1.16 -17.75
CA LEU A 497 -38.48 0.68 -17.66
C LEU A 497 -38.62 -0.34 -16.51
N PRO A 498 -39.75 -0.31 -15.79
CA PRO A 498 -40.11 -1.38 -14.86
C PRO A 498 -40.15 -2.76 -15.53
N GLY A 499 -39.77 -3.82 -14.80
CA GLY A 499 -39.69 -5.18 -15.33
C GLY A 499 -41.02 -5.73 -15.85
N ASP A 500 -42.13 -5.35 -15.23
CA ASP A 500 -43.48 -5.70 -15.68
C ASP A 500 -43.83 -5.05 -17.04
N GLN A 501 -43.35 -3.85 -17.32
CA GLN A 501 -43.55 -3.19 -18.61
C GLN A 501 -42.67 -3.78 -19.72
N ARG A 502 -41.53 -4.38 -19.38
CA ARG A 502 -40.68 -5.10 -20.34
C ARG A 502 -41.20 -6.50 -20.69
N ARG A 503 -41.98 -7.12 -19.78
CA ARG A 503 -42.49 -8.50 -19.89
C ARG A 503 -43.29 -8.81 -21.16
N PRO A 504 -44.23 -7.95 -21.61
CA PRO A 504 -45.05 -8.25 -22.79
C PRO A 504 -44.25 -8.52 -24.07
N TRP A 505 -43.02 -8.02 -24.17
CA TRP A 505 -42.15 -8.19 -25.33
C TRP A 505 -41.48 -9.58 -25.37
N ILE A 506 -41.42 -10.28 -24.23
CA ILE A 506 -40.76 -11.60 -24.11
C ILE A 506 -41.52 -12.67 -24.86
N ALA A 507 -42.82 -12.70 -24.70
CA ALA A 507 -43.66 -13.75 -25.29
C ALA A 507 -43.63 -13.77 -26.84
N ASN A 508 -43.37 -12.60 -27.45
CA ASN A 508 -43.33 -12.46 -28.93
C ASN A 508 -41.92 -12.47 -29.51
N ALA A 509 -40.90 -12.71 -28.67
CA ALA A 509 -39.51 -12.68 -29.09
C ALA A 509 -39.10 -13.97 -29.85
N ASP A 510 -38.49 -13.84 -31.02
CA ASP A 510 -37.82 -14.94 -31.66
C ASP A 510 -36.51 -15.32 -30.93
N LEU A 511 -35.83 -16.37 -31.38
CA LEU A 511 -34.60 -16.87 -30.74
C LEU A 511 -33.54 -15.79 -30.55
N ARG A 512 -33.33 -14.91 -31.55
CA ARG A 512 -32.31 -13.86 -31.49
C ARG A 512 -32.74 -12.73 -30.55
N ALA A 513 -34.00 -12.31 -30.61
CA ALA A 513 -34.54 -11.30 -29.72
C ALA A 513 -34.56 -11.80 -28.26
N SER A 514 -34.94 -13.07 -28.04
CA SER A 514 -34.95 -13.68 -26.70
C SER A 514 -33.53 -13.76 -26.09
N ALA A 515 -32.53 -14.16 -26.88
CA ALA A 515 -31.13 -14.16 -26.43
C ALA A 515 -30.63 -12.75 -26.08
N ALA A 516 -30.98 -11.74 -26.91
CA ALA A 516 -30.65 -10.34 -26.62
C ALA A 516 -31.37 -9.85 -25.37
N LEU A 517 -32.67 -10.09 -25.22
CA LEU A 517 -33.44 -9.71 -24.03
C LEU A 517 -32.92 -10.39 -22.75
N LEU A 518 -32.48 -11.67 -22.80
CA LEU A 518 -31.89 -12.34 -21.65
C LEU A 518 -30.66 -11.61 -21.11
N LEU A 519 -29.77 -11.16 -21.99
CA LEU A 519 -28.60 -10.38 -21.60
C LEU A 519 -28.99 -9.00 -21.02
N LEU A 520 -30.03 -8.37 -21.58
CA LEU A 520 -30.53 -7.09 -21.07
C LEU A 520 -31.24 -7.26 -19.73
N GLU A 521 -32.04 -8.29 -19.50
CA GLU A 521 -32.66 -8.56 -18.19
C GLU A 521 -31.61 -8.94 -17.13
N GLN A 522 -30.51 -9.63 -17.50
CA GLN A 522 -29.39 -9.82 -16.60
C GLN A 522 -28.70 -8.49 -16.22
N ALA A 523 -28.61 -7.55 -17.16
CA ALA A 523 -28.11 -6.21 -16.87
C ALA A 523 -29.08 -5.42 -15.96
N ALA A 524 -30.40 -5.53 -16.21
CA ALA A 524 -31.44 -4.96 -15.37
C ALA A 524 -31.41 -5.52 -13.94
N MET A 525 -31.25 -6.84 -13.78
CA MET A 525 -31.11 -7.48 -12.47
C MET A 525 -29.93 -6.91 -11.70
N ARG A 526 -28.73 -6.81 -12.33
CA ARG A 526 -27.55 -6.22 -11.67
C ARG A 526 -27.81 -4.77 -11.26
N LYS A 527 -28.46 -3.97 -12.12
CA LYS A 527 -28.82 -2.58 -11.80
C LYS A 527 -29.76 -2.51 -10.57
N GLN A 528 -30.81 -3.35 -10.54
CA GLN A 528 -31.76 -3.36 -9.43
C GLN A 528 -31.13 -3.84 -8.12
N MET A 529 -30.22 -4.83 -8.16
CA MET A 529 -29.45 -5.27 -6.99
C MET A 529 -28.60 -4.14 -6.42
N LEU A 530 -27.95 -3.33 -7.28
CA LEU A 530 -27.19 -2.17 -6.84
C LEU A 530 -28.08 -1.09 -6.21
N LEU A 531 -29.22 -0.80 -6.83
CA LEU A 531 -30.19 0.17 -6.28
C LEU A 531 -30.76 -0.30 -4.93
N ALA A 532 -31.01 -1.60 -4.78
CA ALA A 532 -31.42 -2.19 -3.50
C ALA A 532 -30.34 -2.04 -2.43
N GLN A 533 -29.09 -2.32 -2.77
CA GLN A 533 -27.95 -2.11 -1.88
C GLN A 533 -27.83 -0.63 -1.48
N ASP A 534 -27.94 0.29 -2.42
CA ASP A 534 -27.82 1.72 -2.15
C ASP A 534 -28.95 2.25 -1.25
N GLU A 535 -30.19 1.77 -1.48
CA GLU A 535 -31.34 2.12 -0.64
C GLU A 535 -31.19 1.62 0.79
N LEU A 536 -30.75 0.35 0.97
CA LEU A 536 -30.47 -0.21 2.29
C LEU A 536 -29.42 0.60 3.04
N LYS A 537 -28.37 0.98 2.35
CA LYS A 537 -27.29 1.83 2.87
C LYS A 537 -27.81 3.18 3.34
N ARG A 538 -28.57 3.84 2.51
CA ARG A 538 -29.18 5.15 2.81
C ARG A 538 -30.08 5.06 4.03
N ARG A 539 -30.98 4.08 4.09
CA ARG A 539 -31.87 3.88 5.23
C ARG A 539 -31.13 3.56 6.52
N TYR A 540 -30.04 2.80 6.43
CA TYR A 540 -29.20 2.52 7.60
C TYR A 540 -28.52 3.78 8.13
N LEU A 541 -28.01 4.64 7.27
CA LEU A 541 -27.39 5.91 7.66
C LEU A 541 -28.41 6.88 8.26
N ASP A 542 -29.59 7.00 7.63
CA ASP A 542 -30.69 7.84 8.12
C ASP A 542 -31.27 7.33 9.46
N SER A 543 -31.25 6.00 9.71
CA SER A 543 -31.76 5.42 10.96
C SER A 543 -30.80 5.60 12.15
N ARG A 544 -29.52 5.88 11.92
CA ARG A 544 -28.59 6.30 12.99
C ARG A 544 -29.01 7.64 13.63
N GLU A 545 -29.71 8.49 12.88
CA GLU A 545 -30.22 9.78 13.37
C GLU A 545 -31.63 9.64 14.01
N THR A 546 -32.38 8.58 13.71
CA THR A 546 -33.76 8.39 14.17
C THR A 546 -33.98 7.03 14.84
N LEU A 547 -33.61 6.90 16.10
CA LEU A 547 -33.87 5.73 16.95
C LEU A 547 -35.36 5.51 17.17
N GLY A 548 -35.97 4.48 16.55
CA GLY A 548 -37.38 4.20 16.83
C GLY A 548 -38.01 2.91 16.31
N ASN A 549 -37.38 2.12 15.45
CA ASN A 549 -37.97 0.92 14.88
C ASN A 549 -37.19 -0.35 15.27
N ALA A 550 -37.81 -1.28 15.99
CA ALA A 550 -37.17 -2.47 16.55
C ALA A 550 -36.63 -3.44 15.46
N GLU A 551 -37.25 -3.47 14.27
CA GLU A 551 -36.80 -4.31 13.14
C GLU A 551 -35.55 -3.72 12.48
N PHE A 552 -35.47 -2.38 12.35
CA PHE A 552 -34.28 -1.69 11.93
C PHE A 552 -33.13 -1.85 12.93
N SER A 553 -33.44 -1.91 14.22
CA SER A 553 -32.44 -2.14 15.27
C SER A 553 -31.77 -3.52 15.14
N LYS A 554 -32.51 -4.54 14.71
CA LYS A 554 -31.98 -5.91 14.58
C LYS A 554 -31.14 -6.08 13.33
N ALA A 555 -31.68 -5.71 12.16
CA ALA A 555 -30.91 -5.78 10.90
C ALA A 555 -29.74 -4.77 10.89
N GLY A 556 -29.91 -3.60 11.52
CA GLY A 556 -28.83 -2.67 11.78
C GLY A 556 -27.73 -3.29 12.63
N GLY A 557 -28.09 -4.03 13.68
CA GLY A 557 -27.15 -4.78 14.52
C GLY A 557 -26.41 -5.89 13.75
N THR A 558 -27.12 -6.61 12.87
CA THR A 558 -26.49 -7.64 12.02
C THR A 558 -25.57 -7.01 10.99
N LEU A 559 -25.98 -5.91 10.34
CA LEU A 559 -25.13 -5.16 9.41
C LEU A 559 -23.90 -4.58 10.13
N GLU A 560 -24.07 -4.00 11.31
CA GLU A 560 -22.94 -3.50 12.13
C GLU A 560 -21.97 -4.64 12.51
N GLN A 561 -22.47 -5.83 12.81
CA GLN A 561 -21.65 -7.01 13.03
C GLN A 561 -20.93 -7.48 11.75
N ILE A 562 -21.59 -7.43 10.59
CA ILE A 562 -20.96 -7.72 9.29
C ILE A 562 -19.84 -6.72 9.04
N LEU A 563 -20.10 -5.43 9.18
CA LEU A 563 -19.11 -4.38 9.00
C LEU A 563 -17.93 -4.53 9.97
N ALA A 564 -18.18 -4.81 11.24
CA ALA A 564 -17.16 -5.07 12.24
C ALA A 564 -16.34 -6.32 11.93
N ASN A 565 -16.99 -7.38 11.41
CA ASN A 565 -16.31 -8.63 11.04
C ASN A 565 -15.64 -8.59 9.67
N SER A 566 -16.06 -7.73 8.74
CA SER A 566 -15.41 -7.51 7.45
C SER A 566 -14.33 -6.41 7.48
N GLY A 567 -14.29 -5.64 8.56
CA GLY A 567 -13.29 -4.57 8.75
C GLY A 567 -11.84 -5.04 8.62
N PHE A 568 -11.56 -6.33 8.91
CA PHE A 568 -10.22 -6.91 8.72
C PHE A 568 -9.76 -6.93 7.26
N LEU A 569 -10.65 -6.93 6.28
CA LEU A 569 -10.27 -6.81 4.85
C LEU A 569 -9.65 -5.44 4.56
N SER A 570 -10.04 -4.41 5.31
CA SER A 570 -9.45 -3.09 5.22
C SER A 570 -8.23 -2.90 6.12
N ARG A 571 -8.15 -3.66 7.23
CA ARG A 571 -7.05 -3.61 8.20
C ARG A 571 -6.46 -5.00 8.43
N PRO A 572 -5.68 -5.53 7.49
CA PRO A 572 -5.08 -6.86 7.61
C PRO A 572 -4.28 -7.05 8.90
N ALA A 573 -3.65 -5.99 9.38
CA ALA A 573 -2.86 -5.98 10.61
C ALA A 573 -3.64 -6.42 11.85
N ASP A 574 -4.95 -6.14 11.91
CA ASP A 574 -5.83 -6.49 13.04
C ASP A 574 -6.01 -8.02 13.20
N MET A 575 -5.58 -8.81 12.22
CA MET A 575 -5.59 -10.27 12.29
C MET A 575 -4.38 -10.86 13.00
N LEU A 576 -3.38 -10.05 13.31
CA LEU A 576 -2.14 -10.49 13.91
C LEU A 576 -1.87 -9.74 15.22
N GLU A 577 -1.88 -10.47 16.31
CA GLU A 577 -1.40 -9.96 17.60
C GLU A 577 0.13 -9.99 17.64
N GLY A 578 0.73 -8.83 17.89
CA GLY A 578 2.18 -8.67 17.95
C GLY A 578 2.89 -8.79 16.60
N GLY A 579 4.21 -8.72 16.64
CA GLY A 579 5.05 -8.65 15.44
C GLY A 579 4.97 -7.29 14.75
N TYR A 580 5.79 -7.12 13.72
CA TYR A 580 5.83 -5.87 12.93
C TYR A 580 6.11 -6.16 11.46
N GLY A 581 5.87 -5.17 10.60
CA GLY A 581 6.14 -5.27 9.17
C GLY A 581 5.41 -6.42 8.47
N LEU A 582 6.01 -7.02 7.46
CA LEU A 582 5.45 -8.15 6.74
C LEU A 582 5.28 -9.38 7.63
N PRO A 583 4.14 -10.08 7.53
CA PRO A 583 3.93 -11.34 8.24
C PRO A 583 4.96 -12.40 7.82
N GLN A 584 5.54 -13.09 8.80
CA GLN A 584 6.51 -14.16 8.57
C GLN A 584 5.83 -15.53 8.55
N THR A 585 6.53 -16.54 8.05
CA THR A 585 6.00 -17.92 7.92
C THR A 585 5.40 -18.45 9.22
N SER A 586 6.00 -18.12 10.37
CA SER A 586 5.48 -18.51 11.70
C SER A 586 4.13 -17.85 12.07
N GLU A 587 3.79 -16.72 11.46
CA GLU A 587 2.53 -16.01 11.66
C GLU A 587 1.44 -16.51 10.70
N TRP A 588 1.78 -17.21 9.61
CA TRP A 588 0.84 -17.62 8.56
C TRP A 588 -0.23 -18.61 9.04
N GLN A 589 0.13 -19.56 9.90
CA GLN A 589 -0.86 -20.50 10.46
C GLN A 589 -1.95 -19.78 11.27
N ARG A 590 -1.55 -18.76 12.03
CA ARG A 590 -2.51 -17.92 12.77
C ARG A 590 -3.39 -17.10 11.82
N LEU A 591 -2.80 -16.53 10.77
CA LEU A 591 -3.54 -15.80 9.73
C LEU A 591 -4.56 -16.70 9.02
N GLU A 592 -4.18 -17.92 8.65
CA GLU A 592 -5.06 -18.90 7.98
C GLU A 592 -6.22 -19.30 8.91
N ALA A 593 -5.95 -19.56 10.18
CA ALA A 593 -6.98 -19.93 11.16
C ALA A 593 -7.93 -18.75 11.40
N GLU A 594 -7.41 -17.55 11.66
CA GLU A 594 -8.23 -16.38 11.93
C GLU A 594 -9.06 -15.96 10.72
N SER A 595 -8.48 -15.96 9.51
CA SER A 595 -9.20 -15.64 8.28
C SER A 595 -10.33 -16.63 8.01
N SER A 596 -10.09 -17.92 8.25
CA SER A 596 -11.12 -18.97 8.12
C SER A 596 -12.26 -18.80 9.13
N ASN A 597 -11.94 -18.48 10.39
CA ASN A 597 -12.93 -18.25 11.43
C ASN A 597 -13.82 -17.03 11.11
N ARG A 598 -13.22 -15.91 10.70
CA ARG A 598 -13.95 -14.70 10.33
C ARG A 598 -14.83 -14.92 9.11
N GLN A 599 -14.35 -15.70 8.16
CA GLN A 599 -15.10 -16.08 6.98
C GLN A 599 -16.37 -16.89 7.33
N LEU A 600 -16.23 -17.91 8.19
CA LEU A 600 -17.40 -18.70 8.64
C LEU A 600 -18.43 -17.82 9.33
N LYS A 601 -17.96 -16.90 10.19
CA LYS A 601 -18.84 -15.95 10.88
C LYS A 601 -19.54 -15.01 9.91
N LEU A 602 -18.83 -14.47 8.91
CA LEU A 602 -19.40 -13.60 7.88
C LEU A 602 -20.48 -14.31 7.06
N ARG A 603 -20.27 -15.57 6.66
CA ARG A 603 -21.30 -16.34 5.93
C ARG A 603 -22.57 -16.46 6.76
N GLY A 604 -22.48 -16.86 8.03
CA GLY A 604 -23.64 -16.94 8.90
C GLY A 604 -24.39 -15.62 9.03
N LEU A 605 -23.66 -14.52 9.23
CA LEU A 605 -24.24 -13.17 9.32
C LEU A 605 -24.86 -12.71 7.99
N THR A 606 -24.27 -13.07 6.84
CA THR A 606 -24.84 -12.73 5.54
C THR A 606 -26.15 -13.48 5.30
N ASP A 607 -26.21 -14.78 5.63
CA ASP A 607 -27.44 -15.57 5.52
C ASP A 607 -28.55 -15.05 6.47
N ASP A 608 -28.19 -14.54 7.64
CA ASP A 608 -29.12 -13.89 8.58
C ASP A 608 -29.60 -12.55 8.01
N LEU A 609 -28.67 -11.75 7.47
CA LEU A 609 -28.99 -10.46 6.88
C LEU A 609 -29.90 -10.60 5.67
N ASP A 610 -29.66 -11.55 4.77
CA ASP A 610 -30.51 -11.76 3.59
C ASP A 610 -31.97 -12.05 4.00
N ARG A 611 -32.19 -12.81 5.09
CA ARG A 611 -33.52 -13.05 5.62
C ARG A 611 -34.17 -11.80 6.23
N GLU A 612 -33.40 -10.96 6.88
CA GLU A 612 -33.87 -9.73 7.51
C GLU A 612 -34.04 -8.59 6.48
N LEU A 613 -33.19 -8.54 5.45
CA LEU A 613 -33.24 -7.52 4.40
C LEU A 613 -34.49 -7.58 3.55
N HIS A 614 -35.02 -8.78 3.27
CA HIS A 614 -36.32 -8.91 2.58
C HIS A 614 -37.47 -8.18 3.30
N GLN A 615 -37.36 -7.94 4.61
CA GLN A 615 -38.30 -7.16 5.40
C GLN A 615 -38.03 -5.64 5.39
N LEU A 616 -36.81 -5.23 5.02
CA LEU A 616 -36.34 -3.83 5.12
C LEU A 616 -36.19 -3.12 3.78
N ILE A 617 -36.08 -3.85 2.67
CA ILE A 617 -36.01 -3.27 1.32
C ILE A 617 -37.37 -2.62 1.02
N ASP A 618 -37.33 -1.45 0.35
CA ASP A 618 -38.55 -0.81 -0.14
C ASP A 618 -39.38 -1.82 -0.96
N PRO A 619 -40.66 -2.01 -0.63
CA PRO A 619 -41.51 -2.95 -1.35
C PRO A 619 -41.52 -2.75 -2.87
N ARG A 620 -41.27 -1.52 -3.35
CA ARG A 620 -41.16 -1.21 -4.78
C ARG A 620 -39.90 -1.79 -5.39
N ILE A 621 -38.77 -1.73 -4.70
CA ILE A 621 -37.51 -2.31 -5.16
C ILE A 621 -37.59 -3.84 -5.15
N LEU A 622 -38.19 -4.43 -4.10
CA LEU A 622 -38.44 -5.88 -4.07
C LEU A 622 -39.34 -6.32 -5.21
N ALA A 623 -40.45 -5.62 -5.44
CA ALA A 623 -41.36 -5.92 -6.54
C ALA A 623 -40.67 -5.82 -7.91
N GLU A 624 -39.74 -4.88 -8.07
CA GLU A 624 -38.94 -4.75 -9.29
C GLU A 624 -37.93 -5.89 -9.44
N LEU A 625 -37.24 -6.29 -8.38
CA LEU A 625 -36.34 -7.46 -8.39
C LEU A 625 -37.10 -8.73 -8.76
N ASP A 626 -38.27 -8.95 -8.15
CA ASP A 626 -39.15 -10.09 -8.45
C ASP A 626 -39.64 -10.05 -9.90
N ALA A 627 -40.01 -8.88 -10.41
CA ALA A 627 -40.43 -8.69 -11.80
C ALA A 627 -39.33 -9.03 -12.80
N VAL A 628 -38.09 -8.59 -12.53
CA VAL A 628 -36.91 -8.90 -13.35
C VAL A 628 -36.56 -10.39 -13.26
N GLN A 629 -36.61 -10.97 -12.08
CA GLN A 629 -36.38 -12.41 -11.91
C GLN A 629 -37.40 -13.24 -12.70
N LEU A 630 -38.67 -12.88 -12.61
CA LEU A 630 -39.73 -13.53 -13.40
C LEU A 630 -39.49 -13.41 -14.91
N ASN A 631 -39.00 -12.23 -15.38
CA ASN A 631 -38.62 -12.06 -16.77
C ASN A 631 -37.46 -12.98 -17.19
N LEU A 632 -36.45 -13.15 -16.36
CA LEU A 632 -35.33 -14.05 -16.60
C LEU A 632 -35.78 -15.51 -16.67
N ASP A 633 -36.67 -15.93 -15.78
CA ASP A 633 -37.22 -17.29 -15.76
C ASP A 633 -38.06 -17.56 -17.00
N GLN A 634 -38.92 -16.60 -17.40
CA GLN A 634 -39.73 -16.70 -18.62
C GLN A 634 -38.85 -16.74 -19.88
N LEU A 635 -37.84 -15.86 -19.98
CA LEU A 635 -36.89 -15.87 -21.11
C LEU A 635 -36.12 -17.19 -21.18
N SER A 636 -35.67 -17.71 -20.06
CA SER A 636 -34.96 -18.97 -19.98
C SER A 636 -35.84 -20.15 -20.44
N ALA A 637 -37.11 -20.16 -20.03
CA ALA A 637 -38.09 -21.18 -20.48
C ALA A 637 -38.42 -21.01 -21.97
N HIS A 638 -38.66 -19.78 -22.43
CA HIS A 638 -38.99 -19.47 -23.81
C HIS A 638 -37.83 -19.82 -24.75
N LEU A 639 -36.58 -19.51 -24.38
CA LEU A 639 -35.41 -19.90 -25.15
C LEU A 639 -35.25 -21.42 -25.29
N ARG A 640 -35.47 -22.17 -24.18
CA ARG A 640 -35.45 -23.64 -24.22
C ARG A 640 -36.51 -24.20 -25.19
N GLN A 641 -37.72 -23.62 -25.15
CA GLN A 641 -38.78 -24.03 -26.05
C GLN A 641 -38.44 -23.74 -27.51
N LEU A 642 -38.01 -22.51 -27.84
CA LEU A 642 -37.61 -22.13 -29.18
C LEU A 642 -36.45 -22.99 -29.73
N HIS A 643 -35.50 -23.36 -28.85
CA HIS A 643 -34.39 -24.24 -29.21
C HIS A 643 -34.88 -25.66 -29.54
N LYS A 644 -35.82 -26.19 -28.74
CA LYS A 644 -36.45 -27.49 -28.96
C LYS A 644 -37.24 -27.51 -30.28
N ASP A 645 -38.03 -26.46 -30.53
CA ASP A 645 -38.85 -26.32 -31.76
C ASP A 645 -37.97 -26.19 -33.02
N ALA A 646 -36.75 -25.70 -32.87
CA ALA A 646 -35.73 -25.63 -33.94
C ALA A 646 -34.94 -26.94 -34.14
N GLY A 647 -35.30 -28.03 -33.46
CA GLY A 647 -34.65 -29.34 -33.57
C GLY A 647 -33.34 -29.46 -32.78
N GLY A 648 -33.13 -28.64 -31.80
CA GLY A 648 -31.95 -28.70 -30.90
C GLY A 648 -32.02 -29.87 -29.92
N ILE A 649 -30.84 -30.35 -29.47
CA ILE A 649 -30.70 -31.38 -28.44
C ILE A 649 -31.13 -30.82 -27.09
N GLU A 650 -31.87 -31.58 -26.27
CA GLU A 650 -32.18 -31.18 -24.88
C GLU A 650 -30.87 -31.00 -24.11
N LEU A 651 -30.61 -29.76 -23.66
CA LEU A 651 -29.56 -29.48 -22.70
C LEU A 651 -30.06 -29.88 -21.31
N PRO A 652 -29.24 -30.58 -20.49
CA PRO A 652 -29.61 -31.07 -19.19
C PRO A 652 -30.01 -29.96 -18.21
#